data_b2dbf05c584e6d71f69998bc73106315
#
_entry.id   b2dbf05c584e6d71f69998bc73106315
#
_cell.length_a   1.000
_cell.length_b   1.000
_cell.length_c   1.000
_cell.angle_alpha   90.00
_cell.angle_beta   90.00
_cell.angle_gamma   90.00
#
_symmetry.space_group_name_H-M   'P 1'
#
loop_
_entity.id
_entity.type
_entity.pdbx_description
1 polymer ?
#
loop_
_entity_poly.entity_id
_entity_poly.type
_entity_poly.pdbx_seq_one_letter_code
_entity_poly.pdbx_strand_id
1 'polypeptide(L)'
;MDEPDVSEPSYNLLPVQDPSLLAEWRMSLADLLRFSPTLASQTLADLAGFAERLGVSPATHLPVNDISPKEQPPTPGDAVLEREIENAVRWNAMSLVQRANHDSPGIGGHLSTFASSATIVEVLQNHIAKGPAHQDGPDRIFFQGHASPGIYARAALEGRFNTARLDLFRRELSDEPGLSSYPHPFLMPGFWEFPTVSMGIGPLCAIFQALLDRHLFERGVIKTLPRTFCFIGDGECDEPETLGAIATASREQLSNLVFIVVCNLQRLDGPVRGGSSIVKELAGVFAGASWRVIRSLWGSSWDGLFDSPHGFVLASRLASLTDGDLQRLSASDDAKSVRVELENDIPELVALFSHLDDTQVAKLLRDRAGHDRDKVFAALDKATSPSQQPTAVLMMCEKGFGLPSVSSKMSAHQVKGLAAAALTEMAANFDMDEVISGDVVPQYASLSDEARAYLVNLTEQKGGPLPARAITSSHLPLMSSYASLEEFERAPVKDSSTTMAHTRLLRQLLKDPSLGPSIVPIVADEGRTFGFESLYSEFGVHLPPAGQGSYKAADAHMALAYKESSTGRFLQTGISEASALALFIAAGQFGYRGPAQFPIYEYYSMFGFQRVADLIWAAQDAGCSGMLVGATAGRTTLNGEGLQHQDGHSQLWVQSFPHVSAFDPSFGFELRDFYVQQLEKAASGIPALGYVTVYNENMPLPSRPESVSTDDVLSGAYVFDAAPAPSGEKVALCFSGVGYQAALEARELLAAKGVVADLVSVPSPKLVVEAVAEYQRNVRMGVVTDLPAFVSLLRTYAASVFVSDWVAQLIAPVQSLVSNLALLGTDGVGRSAERSELRRFFGTDKEHVALAALSMLGHSETDTARAAWGLDPNSPYLR
;
A
#
# COMPACT_ATOMS: atom_id res chain seq x y z
N MET A 1 43.44 -23.49 -37.75
CA MET A 1 42.22 -22.85 -38.27
C MET A 1 42.03 -21.67 -37.35
N ASP A 2 42.50 -20.52 -37.85
CA ASP A 2 42.56 -19.28 -37.09
C ASP A 2 41.13 -18.65 -37.07
N GLU A 3 40.69 -18.25 -35.88
CA GLU A 3 39.50 -17.40 -35.72
C GLU A 3 39.79 -16.01 -36.29
N PRO A 4 38.84 -15.39 -37.00
CA PRO A 4 39.05 -14.02 -37.49
C PRO A 4 38.91 -13.05 -36.32
N ASP A 5 39.92 -12.24 -36.12
CA ASP A 5 39.96 -11.07 -35.25
C ASP A 5 38.92 -10.06 -35.76
N VAL A 6 37.76 -9.94 -35.02
CA VAL A 6 36.76 -8.89 -35.20
C VAL A 6 37.10 -7.74 -34.26
N SER A 7 38.09 -6.91 -34.68
CA SER A 7 38.29 -5.62 -34.08
C SER A 7 37.03 -4.75 -34.27
N GLU A 8 36.36 -4.40 -33.17
CA GLU A 8 35.27 -3.41 -33.15
C GLU A 8 35.78 -2.10 -33.80
N PRO A 9 35.05 -1.51 -34.75
CA PRO A 9 35.40 -0.20 -35.22
C PRO A 9 35.22 0.83 -34.08
N SER A 10 36.33 1.35 -33.60
CA SER A 10 36.33 2.50 -32.69
C SER A 10 35.80 3.72 -33.44
N TYR A 11 34.52 4.02 -33.34
CA TYR A 11 33.97 5.29 -33.78
C TYR A 11 34.45 6.35 -32.80
N ASN A 12 35.54 7.07 -33.15
CA ASN A 12 35.87 8.34 -32.56
C ASN A 12 34.73 9.32 -32.96
N LEU A 13 33.73 9.44 -32.15
CA LEU A 13 32.75 10.53 -32.25
C LEU A 13 33.50 11.82 -31.91
N LEU A 14 34.04 12.49 -32.94
CA LEU A 14 34.48 13.85 -32.81
C LEU A 14 33.25 14.68 -32.41
N PRO A 15 33.30 15.47 -31.33
CA PRO A 15 32.21 16.38 -31.00
C PRO A 15 32.05 17.31 -32.22
N VAL A 16 30.88 17.35 -32.83
CA VAL A 16 30.50 18.34 -33.86
C VAL A 16 30.41 19.67 -33.12
N GLN A 17 31.52 20.36 -33.03
CA GLN A 17 31.64 21.70 -32.43
C GLN A 17 31.40 22.83 -33.44
N ASP A 18 30.92 22.50 -34.65
CA ASP A 18 30.68 23.52 -35.66
C ASP A 18 29.20 23.94 -35.66
N PRO A 19 28.87 25.11 -35.11
CA PRO A 19 27.49 25.65 -35.10
C PRO A 19 26.94 25.87 -36.53
N SER A 20 27.79 26.03 -37.54
CA SER A 20 27.35 26.27 -38.90
C SER A 20 26.76 25.01 -39.55
N LEU A 21 27.33 23.86 -39.30
CA LEU A 21 26.81 22.56 -39.74
C LEU A 21 25.44 22.24 -39.15
N LEU A 22 25.25 22.57 -37.88
CA LEU A 22 23.95 22.41 -37.19
C LEU A 22 22.88 23.35 -37.72
N ALA A 23 23.26 24.59 -38.09
CA ALA A 23 22.38 25.56 -38.73
C ALA A 23 21.95 25.15 -40.15
N GLU A 24 22.87 24.63 -40.96
CA GLU A 24 22.57 24.08 -42.28
C GLU A 24 21.64 22.87 -42.20
N TRP A 25 21.86 21.98 -41.25
CA TRP A 25 20.98 20.82 -41.02
C TRP A 25 19.55 21.24 -40.61
N ARG A 26 19.44 22.25 -39.76
CA ARG A 26 18.14 22.78 -39.30
C ARG A 26 17.37 23.44 -40.46
N MET A 27 18.05 24.20 -41.32
CA MET A 27 17.43 24.80 -42.50
C MET A 27 16.96 23.73 -43.48
N SER A 28 17.77 22.72 -43.74
CA SER A 28 17.40 21.60 -44.64
C SER A 28 16.21 20.80 -44.11
N LEU A 29 16.11 20.56 -42.80
CA LEU A 29 14.97 19.87 -42.16
C LEU A 29 13.70 20.74 -42.18
N ALA A 30 13.83 22.04 -41.95
CA ALA A 30 12.72 22.99 -42.04
C ALA A 30 12.17 23.11 -43.47
N ASP A 31 13.01 23.09 -44.46
CA ASP A 31 12.62 23.07 -45.87
C ASP A 31 11.97 21.74 -46.24
N LEU A 32 12.48 20.62 -45.75
CA LEU A 32 11.89 19.30 -45.95
C LEU A 32 10.46 19.24 -45.33
N LEU A 33 10.26 19.82 -44.15
CA LEU A 33 8.95 19.91 -43.48
C LEU A 33 7.96 20.78 -44.28
N ARG A 34 8.46 21.85 -44.97
CA ARG A 34 7.65 22.73 -45.81
C ARG A 34 7.27 22.10 -47.15
N PHE A 35 8.17 21.40 -47.83
CA PHE A 35 8.00 20.93 -49.18
C PHE A 35 7.57 19.48 -49.31
N SER A 36 7.82 18.63 -48.30
CA SER A 36 7.43 17.24 -48.30
C SER A 36 7.25 16.72 -46.85
N PRO A 37 6.08 16.99 -46.23
CA PRO A 37 5.81 16.55 -44.85
C PRO A 37 5.96 15.03 -44.61
N THR A 38 5.64 14.24 -45.66
CA THR A 38 5.74 12.77 -45.59
C THR A 38 7.21 12.31 -45.55
N LEU A 39 8.07 12.92 -46.40
CA LEU A 39 9.51 12.60 -46.40
C LEU A 39 10.20 13.09 -45.10
N ALA A 40 9.79 14.25 -44.62
CA ALA A 40 10.28 14.77 -43.33
C ALA A 40 9.91 13.86 -42.16
N SER A 41 8.67 13.35 -42.16
CA SER A 41 8.21 12.39 -41.12
C SER A 41 9.00 11.09 -41.16
N GLN A 42 9.30 10.60 -42.37
CA GLN A 42 10.09 9.39 -42.57
C GLN A 42 11.55 9.57 -42.15
N THR A 43 12.17 10.70 -42.54
CA THR A 43 13.54 11.06 -42.12
C THR A 43 13.67 11.20 -40.60
N LEU A 44 12.68 11.81 -39.96
CA LEU A 44 12.64 11.93 -38.48
C LEU A 44 12.49 10.57 -37.80
N ALA A 45 11.66 9.67 -38.37
CA ALA A 45 11.51 8.30 -37.88
C ALA A 45 12.81 7.49 -38.02
N ASP A 46 13.50 7.62 -39.18
CA ASP A 46 14.79 6.96 -39.41
C ASP A 46 15.88 7.48 -38.48
N LEU A 47 15.95 8.79 -38.23
CA LEU A 47 16.86 9.41 -37.26
C LEU A 47 16.56 8.98 -35.82
N ALA A 48 15.28 8.89 -35.47
CA ALA A 48 14.85 8.39 -34.16
C ALA A 48 15.29 6.94 -33.97
N GLY A 49 15.04 6.07 -34.95
CA GLY A 49 15.48 4.67 -34.94
C GLY A 49 17.00 4.51 -34.92
N PHE A 50 17.75 5.44 -35.55
CA PHE A 50 19.20 5.45 -35.48
C PHE A 50 19.71 5.88 -34.10
N ALA A 51 19.12 6.93 -33.51
CA ALA A 51 19.44 7.38 -32.15
C ALA A 51 19.17 6.28 -31.13
N GLU A 52 18.06 5.56 -31.25
CA GLU A 52 17.70 4.44 -30.39
C GLU A 52 18.71 3.29 -30.45
N ARG A 53 19.22 2.95 -31.66
CA ARG A 53 20.30 1.96 -31.83
C ARG A 53 21.63 2.40 -31.23
N LEU A 54 21.87 3.70 -31.08
CA LEU A 54 23.04 4.27 -30.42
C LEU A 54 22.83 4.45 -28.90
N GLY A 55 21.69 4.00 -28.34
CA GLY A 55 21.34 4.22 -26.95
C GLY A 55 20.99 5.69 -26.62
N VAL A 56 20.79 6.53 -27.65
CA VAL A 56 20.39 7.93 -27.52
C VAL A 56 18.88 7.99 -27.70
N SER A 57 18.14 8.22 -26.65
CA SER A 57 16.70 8.41 -26.78
C SER A 57 16.38 9.72 -27.48
N PRO A 58 15.60 9.69 -28.61
CA PRO A 58 15.32 10.93 -29.32
C PRO A 58 14.47 11.87 -28.49
N ALA A 59 14.79 13.12 -28.52
CA ALA A 59 14.03 14.37 -28.26
C ALA A 59 12.77 14.41 -27.34
N THR A 60 12.38 13.35 -26.65
CA THR A 60 11.38 13.38 -25.58
C THR A 60 11.88 14.11 -24.33
N HIS A 61 13.06 14.72 -24.39
CA HIS A 61 13.82 15.16 -23.23
C HIS A 61 14.03 16.67 -23.08
N LEU A 62 13.50 17.48 -24.00
CA LEU A 62 13.53 18.93 -23.76
C LEU A 62 12.53 19.24 -22.62
N PRO A 63 12.94 19.97 -21.59
CA PRO A 63 12.08 20.30 -20.46
C PRO A 63 11.15 21.46 -20.82
N VAL A 64 10.19 21.20 -21.68
CA VAL A 64 9.12 22.11 -22.10
C VAL A 64 7.77 21.53 -21.71
N ASN A 65 6.75 22.38 -21.68
CA ASN A 65 5.38 21.94 -21.48
C ASN A 65 4.88 21.15 -22.71
N ASP A 66 4.15 20.05 -22.48
CA ASP A 66 3.58 19.23 -23.57
C ASP A 66 2.30 19.85 -24.15
N ILE A 67 1.70 20.82 -23.47
CA ILE A 67 0.52 21.54 -23.92
C ILE A 67 0.96 22.98 -24.25
N SER A 68 0.88 23.33 -25.51
CA SER A 68 1.19 24.71 -25.93
C SER A 68 0.12 25.69 -25.47
N PRO A 69 0.43 26.99 -25.32
CA PRO A 69 -0.54 28.01 -24.91
C PRO A 69 -1.77 28.08 -25.82
N LYS A 70 -1.63 27.71 -27.11
CA LYS A 70 -2.72 27.71 -28.08
C LYS A 70 -3.67 26.52 -27.93
N GLU A 71 -3.21 25.45 -27.28
CA GLU A 71 -3.99 24.24 -27.03
C GLU A 71 -4.60 24.22 -25.62
N GLN A 72 -4.29 25.20 -24.78
CA GLN A 72 -4.82 25.30 -23.43
C GLN A 72 -6.30 25.67 -23.47
N PRO A 73 -7.19 24.85 -22.86
CA PRO A 73 -8.57 25.27 -22.68
C PRO A 73 -8.64 26.42 -21.66
N PRO A 74 -9.62 27.30 -21.77
CA PRO A 74 -9.81 28.34 -20.76
C PRO A 74 -10.18 27.70 -19.41
N THR A 75 -9.48 28.13 -18.35
CA THR A 75 -9.79 27.65 -17.01
C THR A 75 -11.16 28.17 -16.58
N PRO A 76 -12.09 27.28 -16.19
CA PRO A 76 -13.41 27.69 -15.75
C PRO A 76 -13.37 28.39 -14.39
N GLY A 77 -14.50 29.03 -14.02
CA GLY A 77 -14.69 29.63 -12.70
C GLY A 77 -14.20 31.07 -12.60
N ASP A 78 -14.28 31.63 -11.39
CA ASP A 78 -13.88 33.00 -11.06
C ASP A 78 -12.45 33.00 -10.47
N ALA A 79 -11.50 33.52 -11.23
CA ALA A 79 -10.08 33.53 -10.84
C ALA A 79 -9.79 34.38 -9.60
N VAL A 80 -10.62 35.39 -9.29
CA VAL A 80 -10.44 36.27 -8.15
C VAL A 80 -10.91 35.57 -6.88
N LEU A 81 -12.12 34.99 -6.91
CA LEU A 81 -12.68 34.25 -5.79
C LEU A 81 -11.87 32.98 -5.49
N GLU A 82 -11.40 32.26 -6.51
CA GLU A 82 -10.58 31.08 -6.32
C GLU A 82 -9.19 31.40 -5.76
N ARG A 83 -8.63 32.55 -6.12
CA ARG A 83 -7.38 33.04 -5.49
C ARG A 83 -7.59 33.36 -4.01
N GLU A 84 -8.70 34.00 -3.65
CA GLU A 84 -9.05 34.26 -2.26
C GLU A 84 -9.15 32.94 -1.48
N ILE A 85 -9.85 31.94 -2.04
CA ILE A 85 -10.01 30.63 -1.42
C ILE A 85 -8.65 29.95 -1.24
N GLU A 86 -7.83 29.89 -2.30
CA GLU A 86 -6.50 29.24 -2.23
C GLU A 86 -5.59 29.95 -1.21
N ASN A 87 -5.57 31.27 -1.17
CA ASN A 87 -4.79 32.04 -0.21
C ASN A 87 -5.23 31.75 1.23
N ALA A 88 -6.56 31.69 1.48
CA ALA A 88 -7.11 31.35 2.79
C ALA A 88 -6.76 29.91 3.20
N VAL A 89 -6.82 28.94 2.26
CA VAL A 89 -6.41 27.54 2.53
C VAL A 89 -4.93 27.47 2.88
N ARG A 90 -4.05 28.15 2.12
CA ARG A 90 -2.60 28.19 2.37
C ARG A 90 -2.27 28.80 3.73
N TRP A 91 -2.92 29.94 4.05
CA TRP A 91 -2.76 30.60 5.33
C TRP A 91 -3.23 29.71 6.50
N ASN A 92 -4.41 29.10 6.38
CA ASN A 92 -4.97 28.25 7.43
C ASN A 92 -4.16 26.97 7.63
N ALA A 93 -3.60 26.40 6.57
CA ALA A 93 -2.69 25.25 6.67
C ALA A 93 -1.40 25.59 7.45
N MET A 94 -0.82 26.78 7.19
CA MET A 94 0.32 27.30 7.92
C MET A 94 -0.06 27.59 9.39
N SER A 95 -1.17 28.30 9.60
CA SER A 95 -1.65 28.66 10.93
C SER A 95 -1.89 27.41 11.80
N LEU A 96 -2.52 26.39 11.27
CA LEU A 96 -2.81 25.12 11.94
C LEU A 96 -1.52 24.47 12.49
N VAL A 97 -0.48 24.34 11.66
CA VAL A 97 0.80 23.75 12.08
C VAL A 97 1.53 24.63 13.08
N GLN A 98 1.56 25.95 12.84
CA GLN A 98 2.25 26.88 13.74
C GLN A 98 1.58 26.97 15.11
N ARG A 99 0.25 27.02 15.17
CA ARG A 99 -0.53 27.03 16.41
C ARG A 99 -0.30 25.74 17.21
N ALA A 100 -0.37 24.59 16.54
CA ALA A 100 -0.12 23.30 17.19
C ALA A 100 1.29 23.21 17.82
N ASN A 101 2.34 23.72 17.14
CA ASN A 101 3.70 23.74 17.67
C ASN A 101 3.95 24.82 18.71
N HIS A 102 3.21 25.94 18.69
CA HIS A 102 3.24 26.94 19.74
C HIS A 102 2.70 26.36 21.07
N ASP A 103 1.53 25.71 21.00
CA ASP A 103 0.88 25.15 22.19
C ASP A 103 1.58 23.90 22.71
N SER A 104 2.20 23.12 21.83
CA SER A 104 2.95 21.90 22.16
C SER A 104 4.21 21.79 21.30
N PRO A 105 5.33 22.37 21.77
CA PRO A 105 6.58 22.34 21.02
C PRO A 105 6.99 20.91 20.64
N GLY A 106 7.22 20.69 19.36
CA GLY A 106 7.63 19.38 18.84
C GLY A 106 6.49 18.45 18.40
N ILE A 107 5.21 18.85 18.52
CA ILE A 107 4.08 18.05 18.01
C ILE A 107 4.15 17.84 16.47
N GLY A 108 4.84 18.74 15.80
CA GLY A 108 5.21 18.59 14.40
C GLY A 108 4.13 19.07 13.42
N GLY A 109 4.15 18.49 12.23
CA GLY A 109 3.37 18.91 11.06
C GLY A 109 4.30 19.32 9.92
N HIS A 110 3.79 19.29 8.70
CA HIS A 110 4.56 19.63 7.50
C HIS A 110 3.86 20.77 6.76
N LEU A 111 4.62 21.82 6.43
CA LEU A 111 4.11 22.98 5.67
C LEU A 111 4.41 22.84 4.19
N SER A 112 5.64 22.47 3.87
CA SER A 112 6.18 22.57 2.52
C SER A 112 5.55 21.64 1.50
N THR A 113 5.06 20.47 1.91
CA THR A 113 4.43 19.51 0.99
C THR A 113 3.13 20.08 0.43
N PHE A 114 2.24 20.55 1.31
CA PHE A 114 1.00 21.19 0.85
C PHE A 114 1.30 22.49 0.10
N ALA A 115 2.20 23.31 0.59
CA ALA A 115 2.59 24.56 -0.09
C ALA A 115 3.04 24.32 -1.53
N SER A 116 3.73 23.20 -1.81
CA SER A 116 4.14 22.82 -3.18
C SER A 116 2.97 22.39 -4.06
N SER A 117 1.91 21.83 -3.51
CA SER A 117 0.81 21.19 -4.26
C SER A 117 -0.53 21.92 -4.15
N ALA A 118 -0.61 23.03 -3.41
CA ALA A 118 -1.88 23.70 -3.08
C ALA A 118 -2.70 24.07 -4.32
N THR A 119 -2.12 24.75 -5.31
CA THR A 119 -2.82 25.13 -6.54
C THR A 119 -3.33 23.89 -7.30
N ILE A 120 -2.55 22.79 -7.30
CA ILE A 120 -2.93 21.55 -7.97
C ILE A 120 -4.15 20.92 -7.26
N VAL A 121 -4.14 20.91 -5.92
CA VAL A 121 -5.25 20.39 -5.11
C VAL A 121 -6.51 21.23 -5.33
N GLU A 122 -6.38 22.56 -5.29
CA GLU A 122 -7.52 23.48 -5.48
C GLU A 122 -8.15 23.32 -6.87
N VAL A 123 -7.35 23.31 -7.94
CA VAL A 123 -7.87 23.12 -9.31
C VAL A 123 -8.49 21.73 -9.48
N LEU A 124 -7.87 20.67 -8.93
CA LEU A 124 -8.44 19.32 -8.99
C LEU A 124 -9.81 19.28 -8.32
N GLN A 125 -9.94 19.81 -7.10
CA GLN A 125 -11.18 19.79 -6.33
C GLN A 125 -12.23 20.71 -6.93
N ASN A 126 -11.85 21.88 -7.42
CA ASN A 126 -12.78 22.88 -7.97
C ASN A 126 -13.36 22.47 -9.33
N HIS A 127 -12.54 21.85 -10.22
CA HIS A 127 -12.94 21.74 -11.64
C HIS A 127 -12.92 20.31 -12.19
N ILE A 128 -12.17 19.40 -11.61
CA ILE A 128 -11.91 18.09 -12.22
C ILE A 128 -12.56 16.94 -11.46
N ALA A 129 -12.30 16.83 -10.15
CA ALA A 129 -12.73 15.68 -9.36
C ALA A 129 -14.25 15.71 -9.08
N LYS A 130 -14.85 14.52 -9.08
CA LYS A 130 -16.27 14.29 -8.83
C LYS A 130 -16.47 13.81 -7.39
N GLY A 131 -17.34 14.50 -6.66
CA GLY A 131 -17.69 14.19 -5.28
C GLY A 131 -18.61 12.99 -5.11
N PRO A 132 -18.97 12.64 -3.87
CA PRO A 132 -19.71 11.40 -3.55
C PRO A 132 -21.08 11.28 -4.19
N ALA A 133 -21.78 12.39 -4.41
CA ALA A 133 -23.13 12.41 -4.98
C ALA A 133 -23.18 12.81 -6.46
N HIS A 134 -22.05 12.84 -7.16
CA HIS A 134 -22.01 13.17 -8.59
C HIS A 134 -22.74 12.11 -9.42
N GLN A 135 -23.51 12.53 -10.44
CA GLN A 135 -24.33 11.65 -11.27
C GLN A 135 -23.53 10.55 -12.00
N ASP A 136 -22.27 10.83 -12.38
CA ASP A 136 -21.38 9.86 -13.05
C ASP A 136 -20.60 9.00 -12.05
N GLY A 137 -20.92 9.07 -10.76
CA GLY A 137 -20.19 8.41 -9.68
C GLY A 137 -18.99 9.20 -9.16
N PRO A 138 -18.54 8.89 -7.94
CA PRO A 138 -17.44 9.58 -7.29
C PRO A 138 -16.07 9.18 -7.87
N ASP A 139 -15.14 10.12 -7.90
CA ASP A 139 -13.73 9.83 -8.13
C ASP A 139 -13.03 9.38 -6.85
N ARG A 140 -11.84 8.80 -6.99
CA ARG A 140 -10.95 8.38 -5.91
C ARG A 140 -9.74 9.30 -5.85
N ILE A 141 -9.37 9.79 -4.67
CA ILE A 141 -8.18 10.65 -4.53
C ILE A 141 -7.28 10.11 -3.42
N PHE A 142 -6.07 9.72 -3.77
CA PHE A 142 -4.99 9.41 -2.85
C PHE A 142 -4.18 10.69 -2.62
N PHE A 143 -4.44 11.36 -1.51
CA PHE A 143 -3.70 12.56 -1.12
C PHE A 143 -2.36 12.18 -0.50
N GLN A 144 -1.31 12.92 -0.83
CA GLN A 144 -0.01 12.74 -0.18
C GLN A 144 -0.13 13.02 1.33
N GLY A 145 0.34 12.11 2.17
CA GLY A 145 0.12 12.18 3.62
C GLY A 145 0.58 13.48 4.27
N HIS A 146 1.75 13.97 3.87
CA HIS A 146 2.32 15.22 4.39
C HIS A 146 1.54 16.49 3.97
N ALA A 147 0.59 16.39 3.04
CA ALA A 147 -0.28 17.50 2.63
C ALA A 147 -1.54 17.63 3.49
N SER A 148 -1.78 16.76 4.47
CA SER A 148 -2.97 16.74 5.32
C SER A 148 -3.35 18.10 5.95
N PRO A 149 -2.40 18.98 6.40
CA PRO A 149 -2.77 20.29 6.94
C PRO A 149 -3.61 21.14 5.99
N GLY A 150 -3.27 21.15 4.70
CA GLY A 150 -4.05 21.92 3.71
C GLY A 150 -5.41 21.30 3.42
N ILE A 151 -5.51 19.98 3.41
CA ILE A 151 -6.80 19.30 3.23
C ILE A 151 -7.74 19.60 4.41
N TYR A 152 -7.23 19.66 5.64
CA TYR A 152 -8.02 20.09 6.81
C TYR A 152 -8.41 21.56 6.73
N ALA A 153 -7.48 22.43 6.30
CA ALA A 153 -7.75 23.85 6.12
C ALA A 153 -8.89 24.08 5.10
N ARG A 154 -8.84 23.40 3.95
CA ARG A 154 -9.90 23.42 2.94
C ARG A 154 -11.23 22.94 3.49
N ALA A 155 -11.24 21.80 4.18
CA ALA A 155 -12.45 21.23 4.76
C ALA A 155 -13.07 22.16 5.83
N ALA A 156 -12.27 22.91 6.56
CA ALA A 156 -12.77 23.92 7.51
C ALA A 156 -13.48 25.09 6.78
N LEU A 157 -12.90 25.57 5.68
CA LEU A 157 -13.53 26.63 4.86
C LEU A 157 -14.84 26.15 4.19
N GLU A 158 -14.94 24.85 3.89
CA GLU A 158 -16.17 24.18 3.45
C GLU A 158 -17.20 23.96 4.60
N GLY A 159 -16.87 24.37 5.84
CA GLY A 159 -17.75 24.22 7.00
C GLY A 159 -17.80 22.82 7.62
N ARG A 160 -16.91 21.89 7.23
CA ARG A 160 -16.85 20.52 7.76
C ARG A 160 -16.17 20.45 9.13
N PHE A 161 -15.29 21.38 9.44
CA PHE A 161 -14.61 21.54 10.72
C PHE A 161 -14.73 22.99 11.18
N ASN A 162 -14.88 23.19 12.48
CA ASN A 162 -14.74 24.52 13.08
C ASN A 162 -13.27 24.78 13.46
N THR A 163 -12.95 26.01 13.83
CA THR A 163 -11.58 26.40 14.22
C THR A 163 -11.10 25.69 15.48
N ALA A 164 -11.98 25.39 16.43
CA ALA A 164 -11.64 24.61 17.62
C ALA A 164 -11.16 23.19 17.25
N ARG A 165 -11.74 22.58 16.23
CA ARG A 165 -11.29 21.27 15.72
C ARG A 165 -9.91 21.36 15.04
N LEU A 166 -9.61 22.47 14.35
CA LEU A 166 -8.29 22.69 13.77
C LEU A 166 -7.21 22.82 14.86
N ASP A 167 -7.52 23.46 16.01
CA ASP A 167 -6.59 23.57 17.13
C ASP A 167 -6.25 22.21 17.80
N LEU A 168 -7.06 21.18 17.52
CA LEU A 168 -6.80 19.81 17.94
C LEU A 168 -5.99 18.99 16.91
N PHE A 169 -5.27 19.62 16.01
CA PHE A 169 -4.39 18.93 15.07
C PHE A 169 -3.32 18.11 15.80
N ARG A 170 -3.24 16.81 15.48
CA ARG A 170 -2.35 15.83 16.15
C ARG A 170 -2.62 15.63 17.64
N ARG A 171 -3.85 15.94 18.10
CA ARG A 171 -4.30 15.74 19.49
C ARG A 171 -5.40 14.68 19.54
N GLU A 172 -5.09 13.48 19.12
CA GLU A 172 -6.02 12.36 18.96
C GLU A 172 -6.58 11.85 20.29
N LEU A 173 -5.89 12.11 21.42
CA LEU A 173 -6.25 11.71 22.77
C LEU A 173 -7.03 12.79 23.55
N SER A 174 -7.45 13.87 22.90
CA SER A 174 -8.28 14.90 23.51
C SER A 174 -9.70 14.39 23.76
N ASP A 175 -10.44 15.02 24.70
CA ASP A 175 -11.83 14.69 25.01
C ASP A 175 -12.72 14.71 23.73
N GLU A 176 -12.50 15.69 22.87
CA GLU A 176 -13.00 15.66 21.48
C GLU A 176 -11.89 15.12 20.57
N PRO A 177 -12.14 14.06 19.76
CA PRO A 177 -11.14 13.49 18.89
C PRO A 177 -10.55 14.54 17.96
N GLY A 178 -9.23 14.75 18.02
CA GLY A 178 -8.49 15.69 17.20
C GLY A 178 -8.40 15.29 15.72
N LEU A 179 -7.72 16.12 14.93
CA LEU A 179 -7.39 15.80 13.55
C LEU A 179 -6.14 14.90 13.53
N SER A 180 -6.20 13.82 12.76
CA SER A 180 -5.10 12.86 12.65
C SER A 180 -3.86 13.48 12.02
N SER A 181 -2.69 12.89 12.31
CA SER A 181 -1.40 13.37 11.80
C SER A 181 -1.28 13.28 10.29
N TYR A 182 -1.88 12.22 9.71
CA TYR A 182 -1.88 11.87 8.30
C TYR A 182 -3.25 11.30 7.91
N PRO A 183 -3.49 10.93 6.65
CA PRO A 183 -4.69 10.20 6.28
C PRO A 183 -4.80 8.88 7.04
N HIS A 184 -5.66 8.85 8.05
CA HIS A 184 -5.97 7.68 8.88
C HIS A 184 -7.46 7.37 8.81
N PRO A 185 -7.91 6.49 7.91
CA PRO A 185 -9.31 6.11 7.80
C PRO A 185 -9.88 5.48 9.07
N PHE A 186 -9.06 4.75 9.85
CA PHE A 186 -9.48 4.20 11.13
C PHE A 186 -9.82 5.27 12.18
N LEU A 187 -9.01 6.34 12.27
CA LEU A 187 -9.19 7.42 13.24
C LEU A 187 -10.23 8.46 12.77
N MET A 188 -10.35 8.66 11.47
CA MET A 188 -11.29 9.62 10.86
C MET A 188 -12.14 8.95 9.77
N PRO A 189 -13.00 7.96 10.13
CA PRO A 189 -13.67 7.08 9.16
C PRO A 189 -14.68 7.78 8.25
N GLY A 190 -15.19 8.97 8.62
CA GLY A 190 -16.09 9.76 7.78
C GLY A 190 -15.36 10.76 6.87
N PHE A 191 -14.04 10.85 6.97
CA PHE A 191 -13.26 11.86 6.25
C PHE A 191 -12.24 11.22 5.30
N TRP A 192 -11.23 10.50 5.80
CA TRP A 192 -10.20 9.89 4.98
C TRP A 192 -10.66 8.61 4.31
N GLU A 193 -10.33 8.47 3.04
CA GLU A 193 -10.66 7.26 2.27
C GLU A 193 -9.51 6.24 2.28
N PHE A 194 -8.27 6.72 2.12
CA PHE A 194 -7.10 5.88 1.90
C PHE A 194 -5.97 6.26 2.85
N PRO A 195 -5.30 5.28 3.50
CA PRO A 195 -4.02 5.52 4.13
C PRO A 195 -2.95 5.70 3.05
N THR A 196 -2.07 6.68 3.22
CA THR A 196 -1.01 7.01 2.25
C THR A 196 0.36 7.18 2.90
N VAL A 197 0.51 6.74 4.13
CA VAL A 197 1.74 6.64 4.89
C VAL A 197 1.86 5.18 5.40
N SER A 198 2.99 4.49 5.14
CA SER A 198 4.29 5.02 4.72
C SER A 198 4.36 5.39 3.22
N MET A 199 5.51 6.00 2.82
CA MET A 199 5.75 6.42 1.44
C MET A 199 5.74 5.21 0.50
N GLY A 200 5.25 5.39 -0.74
CA GLY A 200 5.11 4.33 -1.73
C GLY A 200 3.80 3.52 -1.64
N ILE A 201 3.15 3.46 -0.47
CA ILE A 201 1.86 2.76 -0.30
C ILE A 201 0.76 3.42 -1.14
N GLY A 202 0.67 4.75 -1.11
CA GLY A 202 -0.36 5.49 -1.83
C GLY A 202 -0.41 5.16 -3.32
N PRO A 203 0.70 5.33 -4.07
CA PRO A 203 0.78 5.00 -5.50
C PRO A 203 0.48 3.54 -5.80
N LEU A 204 1.03 2.61 -5.01
CA LEU A 204 0.77 1.19 -5.16
C LEU A 204 -0.72 0.88 -4.99
N CYS A 205 -1.34 1.33 -3.91
CA CYS A 205 -2.76 1.11 -3.63
C CYS A 205 -3.67 1.79 -4.67
N ALA A 206 -3.29 2.94 -5.21
CA ALA A 206 -4.04 3.64 -6.26
C ALA A 206 -4.12 2.83 -7.56
N ILE A 207 -3.04 2.17 -7.97
CA ILE A 207 -3.03 1.27 -9.12
C ILE A 207 -4.04 0.14 -8.92
N PHE A 208 -3.98 -0.53 -7.77
CA PHE A 208 -4.83 -1.69 -7.52
C PHE A 208 -6.27 -1.32 -7.15
N GLN A 209 -6.52 -0.09 -6.65
CA GLN A 209 -7.87 0.45 -6.55
C GLN A 209 -8.48 0.68 -7.94
N ALA A 210 -7.73 1.28 -8.86
CA ALA A 210 -8.19 1.48 -10.24
C ALA A 210 -8.46 0.16 -10.97
N LEU A 211 -7.62 -0.86 -10.73
CA LEU A 211 -7.82 -2.22 -11.24
C LEU A 211 -9.10 -2.85 -10.69
N LEU A 212 -9.31 -2.78 -9.39
CA LEU A 212 -10.53 -3.33 -8.78
C LEU A 212 -11.79 -2.65 -9.29
N ASP A 213 -11.80 -1.31 -9.32
CA ASP A 213 -12.95 -0.54 -9.83
C ASP A 213 -13.28 -0.97 -11.27
N ARG A 214 -12.28 -1.16 -12.13
CA ARG A 214 -12.46 -1.65 -13.50
C ARG A 214 -13.01 -3.08 -13.54
N HIS A 215 -12.43 -3.99 -12.76
CA HIS A 215 -12.91 -5.37 -12.68
C HIS A 215 -14.37 -5.46 -12.23
N LEU A 216 -14.76 -4.69 -11.23
CA LEU A 216 -16.14 -4.63 -10.75
C LEU A 216 -17.08 -3.99 -11.77
N PHE A 217 -16.61 -3.00 -12.53
CA PHE A 217 -17.37 -2.39 -13.62
C PHE A 217 -17.59 -3.39 -14.78
N GLU A 218 -16.56 -4.11 -15.22
CA GLU A 218 -16.64 -5.12 -16.28
C GLU A 218 -17.55 -6.29 -15.90
N ARG A 219 -17.61 -6.63 -14.61
CA ARG A 219 -18.57 -7.63 -14.08
C ARG A 219 -19.98 -7.07 -13.87
N GLY A 220 -20.19 -5.79 -14.08
CA GLY A 220 -21.50 -5.14 -13.85
C GLY A 220 -21.88 -4.98 -12.37
N VAL A 221 -20.94 -5.12 -11.44
CA VAL A 221 -21.16 -4.91 -10.00
C VAL A 221 -21.34 -3.43 -9.69
N ILE A 222 -20.58 -2.57 -10.35
CA ILE A 222 -20.74 -1.11 -10.32
C ILE A 222 -21.16 -0.60 -11.71
N LYS A 223 -21.94 0.51 -11.74
CA LYS A 223 -22.54 1.03 -12.97
C LYS A 223 -21.65 2.05 -13.69
N THR A 224 -20.77 2.71 -12.96
CA THR A 224 -19.84 3.74 -13.45
C THR A 224 -18.43 3.35 -13.10
N LEU A 225 -17.48 3.70 -13.98
CA LEU A 225 -16.05 3.48 -13.72
C LEU A 225 -15.46 4.75 -13.09
N PRO A 226 -15.11 4.74 -11.80
CA PRO A 226 -14.48 5.88 -11.14
C PRO A 226 -13.10 6.16 -11.71
N ARG A 227 -12.70 7.45 -11.74
CA ARG A 227 -11.30 7.82 -11.97
C ARG A 227 -10.56 7.80 -10.64
N THR A 228 -9.32 7.35 -10.67
CA THR A 228 -8.42 7.34 -9.51
C THR A 228 -7.30 8.33 -9.74
N PHE A 229 -7.21 9.35 -8.89
CA PHE A 229 -6.13 10.32 -8.86
C PHE A 229 -5.19 10.00 -7.70
N CYS A 230 -3.89 10.04 -7.94
CA CYS A 230 -2.90 9.83 -6.90
C CYS A 230 -1.85 10.93 -6.93
N PHE A 231 -1.73 11.68 -5.84
CA PHE A 231 -0.63 12.59 -5.60
C PHE A 231 0.59 11.82 -5.12
N ILE A 232 1.69 11.98 -5.81
CA ILE A 232 2.95 11.31 -5.51
C ILE A 232 4.09 12.33 -5.56
N GLY A 233 5.02 12.27 -4.61
CA GLY A 233 6.25 13.06 -4.65
C GLY A 233 7.27 12.47 -5.63
N ASP A 234 8.08 13.33 -6.25
CA ASP A 234 9.17 12.90 -7.13
C ASP A 234 10.18 11.99 -6.40
N GLY A 235 10.52 12.32 -5.14
CA GLY A 235 11.36 11.46 -4.30
C GLY A 235 10.67 10.18 -3.81
N GLU A 236 9.35 10.16 -3.71
CA GLU A 236 8.56 8.97 -3.36
C GLU A 236 8.59 7.92 -4.48
N CYS A 237 8.86 8.33 -5.71
CA CYS A 237 9.05 7.42 -6.83
C CYS A 237 10.30 6.54 -6.71
N ASP A 238 11.17 6.76 -5.72
CA ASP A 238 12.29 5.86 -5.41
C ASP A 238 11.83 4.54 -4.74
N GLU A 239 10.59 4.46 -4.25
CA GLU A 239 10.05 3.25 -3.63
C GLU A 239 9.90 2.12 -4.65
N PRO A 240 10.54 0.95 -4.41
CA PRO A 240 10.56 -0.16 -5.37
C PRO A 240 9.17 -0.68 -5.73
N GLU A 241 8.25 -0.71 -4.76
CA GLU A 241 6.87 -1.17 -4.95
C GLU A 241 6.12 -0.27 -5.93
N THR A 242 6.32 1.04 -5.83
CA THR A 242 5.74 2.02 -6.77
C THR A 242 6.25 1.77 -8.20
N LEU A 243 7.57 1.70 -8.37
CA LEU A 243 8.19 1.47 -9.68
C LEU A 243 7.81 0.10 -10.26
N GLY A 244 7.78 -0.95 -9.43
CA GLY A 244 7.40 -2.30 -9.84
C GLY A 244 5.96 -2.41 -10.34
N ALA A 245 5.04 -1.60 -9.81
CA ALA A 245 3.63 -1.65 -10.15
C ALA A 245 3.26 -0.81 -11.41
N ILE A 246 4.11 0.13 -11.83
CA ILE A 246 3.86 0.99 -13.02
C ILE A 246 3.56 0.16 -14.28
N ALA A 247 4.36 -0.88 -14.53
CA ALA A 247 4.15 -1.76 -15.68
C ALA A 247 2.82 -2.53 -15.61
N THR A 248 2.35 -2.87 -14.41
CA THR A 248 1.06 -3.53 -14.20
C THR A 248 -0.10 -2.62 -14.63
N ALA A 249 -0.09 -1.35 -14.25
CA ALA A 249 -1.13 -0.41 -14.63
C ALA A 249 -1.31 -0.29 -16.16
N SER A 250 -0.22 -0.32 -16.88
CA SER A 250 -0.23 -0.29 -18.35
C SER A 250 -0.71 -1.61 -18.96
N ARG A 251 -0.21 -2.75 -18.47
CA ARG A 251 -0.65 -4.07 -18.89
C ARG A 251 -2.16 -4.27 -18.70
N GLU A 252 -2.67 -3.80 -17.57
CA GLU A 252 -4.09 -3.82 -17.24
C GLU A 252 -4.87 -2.70 -17.95
N GLN A 253 -4.22 -1.82 -18.72
CA GLN A 253 -4.85 -0.70 -19.45
C GLN A 253 -5.74 0.19 -18.56
N LEU A 254 -5.23 0.57 -17.38
CA LEU A 254 -5.98 1.35 -16.39
C LEU A 254 -6.18 2.80 -16.85
N SER A 255 -7.02 2.99 -17.87
CA SER A 255 -7.35 4.32 -18.40
C SER A 255 -8.05 5.24 -17.39
N ASN A 256 -8.53 4.68 -16.31
CA ASN A 256 -9.15 5.40 -15.17
C ASN A 256 -8.13 5.82 -14.11
N LEU A 257 -6.83 5.67 -14.33
CA LEU A 257 -5.76 6.03 -13.38
C LEU A 257 -4.97 7.24 -13.85
N VAL A 258 -4.82 8.24 -12.97
CA VAL A 258 -4.03 9.44 -13.18
C VAL A 258 -3.07 9.64 -12.01
N PHE A 259 -1.77 9.57 -12.26
CA PHE A 259 -0.74 10.00 -11.31
C PHE A 259 -0.43 11.48 -11.50
N ILE A 260 -0.44 12.23 -10.40
CA ILE A 260 -0.04 13.63 -10.32
C ILE A 260 1.29 13.66 -9.56
N VAL A 261 2.39 13.65 -10.30
CA VAL A 261 3.74 13.65 -9.74
C VAL A 261 4.14 15.09 -9.43
N VAL A 262 4.22 15.43 -8.16
CA VAL A 262 4.61 16.75 -7.67
C VAL A 262 6.14 16.84 -7.67
N CYS A 263 6.69 17.34 -8.78
CA CYS A 263 8.13 17.44 -8.98
C CYS A 263 8.67 18.74 -8.33
N ASN A 264 8.91 18.69 -7.02
CA ASN A 264 9.52 19.83 -6.31
C ASN A 264 11.04 19.75 -6.20
N LEU A 265 11.66 18.73 -6.79
CA LEU A 265 13.09 18.47 -6.97
C LEU A 265 13.88 18.27 -5.68
N GLN A 266 13.23 18.14 -4.51
CA GLN A 266 13.91 18.06 -3.21
C GLN A 266 13.37 16.94 -2.32
N ARG A 267 14.29 16.19 -1.71
CA ARG A 267 14.04 15.29 -0.59
C ARG A 267 14.30 15.99 0.76
N LEU A 268 14.31 15.23 1.84
CA LEU A 268 14.64 15.72 3.18
C LEU A 268 16.10 16.24 3.24
N ASP A 269 17.04 15.48 2.69
CA ASP A 269 18.47 15.73 2.83
C ASP A 269 19.09 16.48 1.65
N GLY A 270 18.34 16.75 0.57
CA GLY A 270 18.89 17.41 -0.59
C GLY A 270 18.02 17.35 -1.85
N PRO A 271 18.57 17.69 -3.02
CA PRO A 271 17.89 17.49 -4.29
C PRO A 271 17.61 16.02 -4.54
N VAL A 272 16.53 15.69 -5.26
CA VAL A 272 16.18 14.30 -5.59
C VAL A 272 17.29 13.69 -6.44
N ARG A 273 17.78 14.43 -7.43
CA ARG A 273 18.92 14.03 -8.28
C ARG A 273 19.93 15.18 -8.34
N GLY A 274 20.94 15.13 -7.50
CA GLY A 274 21.96 16.21 -7.46
C GLY A 274 22.67 16.47 -8.79
N GLY A 275 23.03 15.43 -9.51
CA GLY A 275 23.79 15.49 -10.77
C GLY A 275 22.99 15.14 -12.04
N SER A 276 21.67 15.00 -11.97
CA SER A 276 20.80 14.69 -13.11
C SER A 276 19.42 15.35 -12.94
N SER A 277 18.41 14.91 -13.69
CA SER A 277 17.05 15.42 -13.62
C SER A 277 16.06 14.31 -13.38
N ILE A 278 15.37 14.34 -12.23
CA ILE A 278 14.30 13.39 -11.88
C ILE A 278 13.13 13.48 -12.86
N VAL A 279 12.80 14.67 -13.36
CA VAL A 279 11.71 14.85 -14.34
C VAL A 279 11.97 14.07 -15.62
N LYS A 280 13.21 14.09 -16.12
CA LYS A 280 13.59 13.32 -17.32
C LYS A 280 13.58 11.83 -17.05
N GLU A 281 14.09 11.42 -15.89
CA GLU A 281 14.11 10.03 -15.45
C GLU A 281 12.68 9.48 -15.39
N LEU A 282 11.78 10.14 -14.67
CA LEU A 282 10.38 9.70 -14.54
C LEU A 282 9.62 9.75 -15.87
N ALA A 283 9.84 10.76 -16.70
CA ALA A 283 9.26 10.79 -18.04
C ALA A 283 9.67 9.54 -18.85
N GLY A 284 10.94 9.13 -18.77
CA GLY A 284 11.44 7.92 -19.39
C GLY A 284 10.83 6.64 -18.80
N VAL A 285 10.74 6.54 -17.48
CA VAL A 285 10.15 5.38 -16.77
C VAL A 285 8.69 5.17 -17.15
N PHE A 286 7.86 6.21 -17.05
CA PHE A 286 6.44 6.13 -17.39
C PHE A 286 6.22 5.86 -18.89
N ALA A 287 6.93 6.57 -19.77
CA ALA A 287 6.84 6.34 -21.21
C ALA A 287 7.30 4.93 -21.62
N GLY A 288 8.40 4.44 -21.04
CA GLY A 288 8.91 3.08 -21.23
C GLY A 288 7.92 2.00 -20.78
N ALA A 289 7.12 2.29 -19.77
CA ALA A 289 6.02 1.45 -19.32
C ALA A 289 4.72 1.67 -20.11
N SER A 290 4.73 2.41 -21.21
CA SER A 290 3.56 2.70 -22.06
C SER A 290 2.46 3.52 -21.38
N TRP A 291 2.79 4.37 -20.42
CA TRP A 291 1.87 5.37 -19.89
C TRP A 291 1.79 6.57 -20.82
N ARG A 292 0.65 7.25 -20.82
CA ARG A 292 0.55 8.60 -21.35
C ARG A 292 1.22 9.57 -20.38
N VAL A 293 2.29 10.23 -20.80
CA VAL A 293 3.01 11.22 -19.99
C VAL A 293 2.59 12.63 -20.43
N ILE A 294 2.31 13.50 -19.47
CA ILE A 294 2.03 14.93 -19.67
C ILE A 294 3.00 15.70 -18.78
N ARG A 295 3.89 16.48 -19.41
CA ARG A 295 4.82 17.37 -18.72
C ARG A 295 4.22 18.78 -18.64
N SER A 296 4.08 19.29 -17.44
CA SER A 296 3.67 20.68 -17.14
C SER A 296 4.70 21.26 -16.19
N LEU A 297 5.71 21.93 -16.74
CA LEU A 297 6.94 22.26 -16.02
C LEU A 297 7.05 23.75 -15.70
N TRP A 298 6.74 24.60 -16.65
CA TRP A 298 6.97 26.03 -16.59
C TRP A 298 5.65 26.81 -16.62
N GLY A 299 5.57 27.87 -15.85
CA GLY A 299 4.41 28.76 -15.78
C GLY A 299 4.26 29.62 -17.04
N SER A 300 3.17 30.39 -17.10
CA SER A 300 2.78 31.16 -18.29
C SER A 300 3.76 32.27 -18.66
N SER A 301 4.60 32.77 -17.72
CA SER A 301 5.64 33.77 -18.03
C SER A 301 6.72 33.23 -19.00
N TRP A 302 6.87 31.93 -19.12
CA TRP A 302 7.81 31.29 -20.04
C TRP A 302 7.28 31.12 -21.46
N ASP A 303 5.97 31.20 -21.69
CA ASP A 303 5.34 30.86 -22.96
C ASP A 303 5.91 31.70 -24.13
N GLY A 304 5.97 33.02 -23.96
CA GLY A 304 6.54 33.92 -24.99
C GLY A 304 8.02 33.68 -25.23
N LEU A 305 8.77 33.23 -24.24
CA LEU A 305 10.19 32.93 -24.39
C LEU A 305 10.41 31.62 -25.17
N PHE A 306 9.60 30.60 -24.94
CA PHE A 306 9.65 29.36 -25.71
C PHE A 306 9.13 29.52 -27.15
N ASP A 307 8.13 30.37 -27.37
CA ASP A 307 7.59 30.67 -28.70
C ASP A 307 8.51 31.59 -29.54
N SER A 308 9.59 32.15 -28.93
CA SER A 308 10.55 33.01 -29.59
C SER A 308 11.46 32.25 -30.59
N PRO A 309 12.12 32.91 -31.52
CA PRO A 309 13.14 32.32 -32.37
C PRO A 309 14.28 31.62 -31.62
N HIS A 310 14.53 31.98 -30.36
CA HIS A 310 15.57 31.43 -29.49
C HIS A 310 15.02 30.40 -28.51
N GLY A 311 13.74 30.05 -28.58
CA GLY A 311 13.08 29.12 -27.65
C GLY A 311 13.72 27.73 -27.59
N PHE A 312 14.22 27.22 -28.70
CA PHE A 312 14.95 25.94 -28.73
C PHE A 312 16.28 26.02 -27.96
N VAL A 313 17.00 27.14 -28.08
CA VAL A 313 18.27 27.34 -27.36
C VAL A 313 17.99 27.41 -25.85
N LEU A 314 16.92 28.11 -25.47
CA LEU A 314 16.44 28.17 -24.09
C LEU A 314 16.10 26.78 -23.56
N ALA A 315 15.29 26.00 -24.29
CA ALA A 315 14.93 24.65 -23.90
C ALA A 315 16.16 23.73 -23.75
N SER A 316 17.13 23.86 -24.66
CA SER A 316 18.40 23.13 -24.61
C SER A 316 19.24 23.51 -23.38
N ARG A 317 19.27 24.81 -23.04
CA ARG A 317 19.95 25.29 -21.80
C ARG A 317 19.29 24.71 -20.54
N LEU A 318 17.99 24.82 -20.44
CA LEU A 318 17.23 24.25 -19.31
C LEU A 318 17.41 22.71 -19.22
N ALA A 319 17.56 22.05 -20.38
CA ALA A 319 17.84 20.63 -20.41
C ALA A 319 19.23 20.26 -19.86
N SER A 320 20.18 21.16 -19.86
CA SER A 320 21.52 20.95 -19.31
C SER A 320 21.60 21.15 -17.80
N LEU A 321 20.57 21.76 -17.18
CA LEU A 321 20.50 21.97 -15.73
C LEU A 321 20.07 20.70 -15.02
N THR A 322 20.71 20.43 -13.89
CA THR A 322 20.37 19.35 -12.98
C THR A 322 19.33 19.81 -11.96
N ASP A 323 18.73 18.88 -11.22
CA ASP A 323 17.85 19.23 -10.09
C ASP A 323 18.60 20.07 -9.04
N GLY A 324 19.89 19.73 -8.81
CA GLY A 324 20.77 20.52 -7.93
C GLY A 324 20.99 21.95 -8.40
N ASP A 325 21.19 22.17 -9.72
CA ASP A 325 21.34 23.50 -10.29
C ASP A 325 20.05 24.30 -10.17
N LEU A 326 18.92 23.70 -10.56
CA LEU A 326 17.61 24.36 -10.47
C LEU A 326 17.26 24.73 -9.02
N GLN A 327 17.54 23.85 -8.06
CA GLN A 327 17.31 24.12 -6.64
C GLN A 327 18.20 25.27 -6.16
N ARG A 328 19.50 25.25 -6.46
CA ARG A 328 20.47 26.26 -6.06
C ARG A 328 20.14 27.63 -6.66
N LEU A 329 19.81 27.69 -7.94
CA LEU A 329 19.44 28.92 -8.63
C LEU A 329 18.12 29.48 -8.10
N SER A 330 17.11 28.64 -7.85
CA SER A 330 15.82 29.09 -7.30
C SER A 330 15.94 29.57 -5.84
N ALA A 331 16.90 29.04 -5.06
CA ALA A 331 17.14 29.43 -3.68
C ALA A 331 18.07 30.69 -3.54
N SER A 332 18.68 31.14 -4.64
CA SER A 332 19.65 32.26 -4.61
C SER A 332 18.96 33.59 -4.43
N ASP A 333 19.53 34.42 -3.55
CA ASP A 333 19.13 35.84 -3.35
C ASP A 333 19.93 36.79 -4.28
N ASP A 334 20.96 36.28 -5.02
CA ASP A 334 21.75 37.06 -5.99
C ASP A 334 21.20 36.93 -7.41
N ALA A 335 20.23 37.74 -7.75
CA ALA A 335 19.56 37.76 -9.04
C ALA A 335 20.52 37.94 -10.23
N LYS A 336 21.62 38.69 -10.06
CA LYS A 336 22.61 38.90 -11.11
C LYS A 336 23.38 37.62 -11.40
N SER A 337 23.79 36.90 -10.37
CA SER A 337 24.49 35.60 -10.53
C SER A 337 23.56 34.58 -11.18
N VAL A 338 22.29 34.54 -10.80
CA VAL A 338 21.28 33.66 -11.42
C VAL A 338 21.15 33.92 -12.92
N ARG A 339 21.06 35.21 -13.32
CA ARG A 339 20.99 35.58 -14.73
C ARG A 339 22.23 35.14 -15.51
N VAL A 340 23.42 35.49 -15.02
CA VAL A 340 24.70 35.14 -15.67
C VAL A 340 24.81 33.65 -15.88
N GLU A 341 24.43 32.88 -14.88
CA GLU A 341 24.48 31.42 -14.96
C GLU A 341 23.42 30.85 -15.91
N LEU A 342 22.21 31.40 -15.93
CA LEU A 342 21.16 30.96 -16.86
C LEU A 342 21.53 31.26 -18.31
N GLU A 343 22.05 32.46 -18.58
CA GLU A 343 22.53 32.88 -19.91
C GLU A 343 23.75 32.08 -20.37
N ASN A 344 24.66 31.73 -19.45
CA ASN A 344 25.85 30.90 -19.68
C ASN A 344 26.69 31.35 -20.89
N ASP A 345 26.85 32.66 -21.04
CA ASP A 345 27.54 33.32 -22.17
C ASP A 345 26.99 32.97 -23.58
N ILE A 346 25.76 32.43 -23.66
CA ILE A 346 25.10 32.10 -24.93
C ILE A 346 24.44 33.34 -25.50
N PRO A 347 24.92 33.88 -26.67
CA PRO A 347 24.47 35.17 -27.22
C PRO A 347 22.96 35.23 -27.45
N GLU A 348 22.34 34.14 -27.88
CA GLU A 348 20.91 34.01 -28.11
C GLU A 348 20.11 34.18 -26.80
N LEU A 349 20.61 33.69 -25.66
CA LEU A 349 19.96 33.84 -24.35
C LEU A 349 20.15 35.24 -23.80
N VAL A 350 21.34 35.83 -23.96
CA VAL A 350 21.59 37.24 -23.62
C VAL A 350 20.64 38.16 -24.40
N ALA A 351 20.45 37.89 -25.70
CA ALA A 351 19.50 38.65 -26.53
C ALA A 351 18.04 38.40 -26.08
N LEU A 352 17.67 37.15 -25.76
CA LEU A 352 16.33 36.77 -25.31
C LEU A 352 15.92 37.49 -24.04
N PHE A 353 16.83 37.54 -23.06
CA PHE A 353 16.55 38.17 -21.75
C PHE A 353 16.87 39.67 -21.69
N SER A 354 17.32 40.30 -22.80
CA SER A 354 17.75 41.70 -22.82
C SER A 354 16.68 42.69 -22.37
N HIS A 355 15.41 42.37 -22.50
CA HIS A 355 14.27 43.23 -22.11
C HIS A 355 13.83 43.02 -20.66
N LEU A 356 14.40 42.06 -19.94
CA LEU A 356 14.12 41.77 -18.51
C LEU A 356 15.27 42.27 -17.65
N ASP A 357 14.96 42.72 -16.45
CA ASP A 357 16.00 42.98 -15.43
C ASP A 357 16.44 41.69 -14.73
N ASP A 358 17.52 41.75 -13.93
CA ASP A 358 18.07 40.54 -13.27
C ASP A 358 17.07 39.91 -12.30
N THR A 359 16.26 40.69 -11.61
CA THR A 359 15.22 40.22 -10.68
C THR A 359 14.09 39.49 -11.43
N GLN A 360 13.71 40.02 -12.59
CA GLN A 360 12.71 39.38 -13.45
C GLN A 360 13.20 38.03 -13.96
N VAL A 361 14.46 37.92 -14.41
CA VAL A 361 15.06 36.67 -14.86
C VAL A 361 15.14 35.65 -13.72
N ALA A 362 15.55 36.09 -12.52
CA ALA A 362 15.58 35.19 -11.36
C ALA A 362 14.19 34.68 -10.96
N LYS A 363 13.15 35.54 -11.07
CA LYS A 363 11.75 35.14 -10.81
C LYS A 363 11.22 34.10 -11.80
N LEU A 364 11.66 34.15 -13.07
CA LEU A 364 11.26 33.13 -14.04
C LEU A 364 11.57 31.71 -13.56
N LEU A 365 12.73 31.46 -12.95
CA LEU A 365 13.10 30.14 -12.45
C LEU A 365 12.18 29.61 -11.34
N ARG A 366 11.43 30.50 -10.68
CA ARG A 366 10.44 30.17 -9.65
C ARG A 366 9.02 30.07 -10.20
N ASP A 367 8.80 30.53 -11.45
CA ASP A 367 7.51 30.41 -12.13
C ASP A 367 7.36 28.99 -12.71
N ARG A 368 6.83 28.09 -11.87
CA ARG A 368 6.59 26.67 -12.14
C ARG A 368 5.13 26.42 -12.48
N ALA A 369 4.88 25.50 -13.38
CA ALA A 369 3.53 25.17 -13.83
C ALA A 369 2.59 24.74 -12.70
N GLY A 370 3.09 24.05 -11.68
CA GLY A 370 2.30 23.62 -10.54
C GLY A 370 1.75 24.72 -9.64
N HIS A 371 2.14 25.98 -9.89
CA HIS A 371 1.65 27.19 -9.22
C HIS A 371 0.85 28.09 -10.15
N ASP A 372 0.70 27.70 -11.41
CA ASP A 372 -0.05 28.40 -12.43
C ASP A 372 -1.37 27.66 -12.68
N ARG A 373 -2.47 28.30 -12.30
CA ARG A 373 -3.83 27.75 -12.35
C ARG A 373 -4.19 27.26 -13.77
N ASP A 374 -3.81 28.02 -14.81
CA ASP A 374 -4.14 27.70 -16.19
C ASP A 374 -3.33 26.49 -16.71
N LYS A 375 -2.06 26.39 -16.33
CA LYS A 375 -1.20 25.24 -16.65
C LYS A 375 -1.66 23.99 -15.94
N VAL A 376 -2.05 24.11 -14.66
CA VAL A 376 -2.58 23.00 -13.86
C VAL A 376 -3.89 22.52 -14.46
N PHE A 377 -4.83 23.40 -14.75
CA PHE A 377 -6.11 23.02 -15.34
C PHE A 377 -5.92 22.33 -16.68
N ALA A 378 -5.13 22.91 -17.59
CA ALA A 378 -4.88 22.33 -18.90
C ALA A 378 -4.27 20.91 -18.81
N ALA A 379 -3.32 20.69 -17.88
CA ALA A 379 -2.69 19.39 -17.69
C ALA A 379 -3.67 18.36 -17.13
N LEU A 380 -4.49 18.73 -16.14
CA LEU A 380 -5.48 17.84 -15.53
C LEU A 380 -6.66 17.54 -16.45
N ASP A 381 -7.15 18.53 -17.22
CA ASP A 381 -8.18 18.32 -18.25
C ASP A 381 -7.70 17.35 -19.30
N LYS A 382 -6.47 17.56 -19.83
CA LYS A 382 -5.84 16.63 -20.77
C LYS A 382 -5.68 15.24 -20.17
N ALA A 383 -5.29 15.13 -18.90
CA ALA A 383 -5.12 13.84 -18.21
C ALA A 383 -6.42 13.05 -18.13
N THR A 384 -7.56 13.72 -18.02
CA THR A 384 -8.90 13.08 -17.95
C THR A 384 -9.56 12.89 -19.32
N SER A 385 -8.93 13.35 -20.42
CA SER A 385 -9.42 13.07 -21.77
C SER A 385 -9.29 11.57 -22.10
N PRO A 386 -10.13 11.02 -22.99
CA PRO A 386 -10.13 9.60 -23.34
C PRO A 386 -8.74 9.06 -23.67
N SER A 387 -8.38 7.94 -23.06
CA SER A 387 -7.12 7.21 -23.27
C SER A 387 -7.39 5.71 -23.08
N GLN A 388 -6.52 4.88 -23.63
CA GLN A 388 -6.51 3.44 -23.34
C GLN A 388 -5.44 3.09 -22.29
N GLN A 389 -4.60 4.05 -21.91
CA GLN A 389 -3.47 3.85 -21.01
C GLN A 389 -3.63 4.74 -19.76
N PRO A 390 -3.03 4.37 -18.64
CA PRO A 390 -2.92 5.24 -17.47
C PRO A 390 -2.13 6.50 -17.82
N THR A 391 -2.34 7.57 -17.07
CA THR A 391 -1.71 8.87 -17.32
C THR A 391 -0.84 9.29 -16.15
N ALA A 392 0.38 9.76 -16.43
CA ALA A 392 1.26 10.43 -15.49
C ALA A 392 1.41 11.91 -15.85
N VAL A 393 1.02 12.79 -14.95
CA VAL A 393 1.23 14.24 -15.07
C VAL A 393 2.46 14.61 -14.26
N LEU A 394 3.56 14.98 -14.91
CA LEU A 394 4.76 15.48 -14.25
C LEU A 394 4.61 16.99 -14.07
N MET A 395 4.30 17.41 -12.86
CA MET A 395 3.98 18.80 -12.52
C MET A 395 5.13 19.43 -11.75
N MET A 396 5.88 20.34 -12.36
CA MET A 396 7.00 20.97 -11.67
C MET A 396 6.52 22.05 -10.71
N CYS A 397 7.00 21.98 -9.48
CA CYS A 397 6.65 22.84 -8.36
C CYS A 397 7.91 23.43 -7.70
N GLU A 398 7.72 24.44 -6.88
CA GLU A 398 8.71 24.95 -5.94
C GLU A 398 8.42 24.39 -4.55
N LYS A 399 9.41 23.81 -3.88
CA LYS A 399 9.22 23.30 -2.52
C LYS A 399 8.97 24.43 -1.52
N GLY A 400 7.83 24.37 -0.83
CA GLY A 400 7.45 25.41 0.13
C GLY A 400 7.03 26.72 -0.52
N PHE A 401 6.47 26.66 -1.74
CA PHE A 401 5.99 27.84 -2.46
C PHE A 401 5.05 28.72 -1.62
N GLY A 402 5.30 30.05 -1.62
CA GLY A 402 4.52 31.00 -0.86
C GLY A 402 4.91 31.08 0.63
N LEU A 403 5.92 30.32 1.10
CA LEU A 403 6.46 30.45 2.45
C LEU A 403 7.69 31.34 2.42
N PRO A 404 7.60 32.61 2.89
CA PRO A 404 8.71 33.56 2.83
C PRO A 404 9.93 33.03 3.58
N SER A 405 11.12 33.35 3.07
CA SER A 405 12.43 32.92 3.59
C SER A 405 12.71 31.43 3.62
N VAL A 406 11.75 30.57 3.21
CA VAL A 406 11.80 29.09 3.27
C VAL A 406 11.81 28.47 1.88
N SER A 407 11.03 29.02 0.98
CA SER A 407 10.80 28.53 -0.38
C SER A 407 12.11 28.20 -1.12
N SER A 408 12.18 27.03 -1.76
CA SER A 408 13.35 26.46 -2.45
C SER A 408 14.58 26.16 -1.58
N LYS A 409 14.60 26.52 -0.30
CA LYS A 409 15.77 26.29 0.57
C LYS A 409 15.82 24.84 1.07
N MET A 410 17.02 24.37 1.37
CA MET A 410 17.23 23.02 1.91
C MET A 410 16.49 22.78 3.23
N SER A 411 16.32 23.84 4.05
CA SER A 411 15.59 23.80 5.32
C SER A 411 14.07 23.69 5.15
N ALA A 412 13.53 23.87 3.94
CA ALA A 412 12.09 23.94 3.69
C ALA A 412 11.32 22.72 4.24
N HIS A 413 11.89 21.52 4.18
CA HIS A 413 11.22 20.30 4.66
C HIS A 413 10.97 20.30 6.17
N GLN A 414 11.88 20.87 6.96
CA GLN A 414 11.84 20.79 8.43
C GLN A 414 11.10 21.95 9.10
N VAL A 415 10.67 22.96 8.32
CA VAL A 415 10.02 24.14 8.87
C VAL A 415 8.63 23.81 9.41
N LYS A 416 8.42 24.14 10.69
CA LYS A 416 7.19 23.90 11.45
C LYS A 416 6.47 25.20 11.86
N GLY A 417 7.01 26.34 11.43
CA GLY A 417 6.46 27.65 11.68
C GLY A 417 7.35 28.75 11.07
N LEU A 418 6.80 29.92 10.93
CA LEU A 418 7.45 31.09 10.37
C LEU A 418 7.70 32.15 11.47
N ALA A 419 8.78 32.92 11.35
CA ALA A 419 9.03 34.09 12.19
C ALA A 419 8.00 35.20 11.90
N ALA A 420 7.78 36.11 12.84
CA ALA A 420 6.78 37.18 12.72
C ALA A 420 6.94 38.02 11.43
N ALA A 421 8.18 38.35 11.05
CA ALA A 421 8.44 39.08 9.80
C ALA A 421 8.01 38.31 8.55
N ALA A 422 8.27 36.98 8.52
CA ALA A 422 7.86 36.12 7.42
C ALA A 422 6.33 35.93 7.38
N LEU A 423 5.68 35.90 8.54
CA LEU A 423 4.21 35.86 8.61
C LEU A 423 3.59 37.13 8.04
N THR A 424 4.16 38.30 8.39
CA THR A 424 3.71 39.59 7.85
C THR A 424 3.89 39.67 6.33
N GLU A 425 5.02 39.18 5.81
CA GLU A 425 5.26 39.10 4.38
C GLU A 425 4.27 38.12 3.69
N MET A 426 4.01 36.97 4.31
CA MET A 426 3.05 35.99 3.79
C MET A 426 1.63 36.59 3.77
N ALA A 427 1.22 37.27 4.84
CA ALA A 427 -0.08 37.93 4.90
C ALA A 427 -0.24 38.97 3.77
N ALA A 428 0.80 39.78 3.53
CA ALA A 428 0.79 40.76 2.44
C ALA A 428 0.74 40.08 1.05
N ASN A 429 1.45 38.97 0.85
CA ASN A 429 1.45 38.23 -0.42
C ASN A 429 0.11 37.52 -0.71
N PHE A 430 -0.69 37.25 0.33
CA PHE A 430 -1.97 36.59 0.22
C PHE A 430 -3.18 37.52 0.37
N ASP A 431 -2.95 38.84 0.35
CA ASP A 431 -3.99 39.88 0.52
C ASP A 431 -4.77 39.70 1.84
N MET A 432 -4.07 39.34 2.91
CA MET A 432 -4.64 39.19 4.25
C MET A 432 -4.40 40.46 5.06
N ASP A 433 -5.45 41.00 5.64
CA ASP A 433 -5.37 42.25 6.45
C ASP A 433 -4.77 42.03 7.85
N GLU A 434 -4.40 40.82 8.22
CA GLU A 434 -3.91 40.52 9.55
C GLU A 434 -2.43 40.90 9.75
N VAL A 435 -2.23 41.88 10.59
CA VAL A 435 -0.89 42.28 11.06
C VAL A 435 -0.55 41.42 12.27
N ILE A 436 0.50 40.61 12.16
CA ILE A 436 1.03 39.80 13.24
C ILE A 436 2.23 40.53 13.84
N SER A 437 2.14 40.90 15.13
CA SER A 437 3.21 41.55 15.88
C SER A 437 3.65 40.72 17.08
N GLY A 438 4.96 40.49 17.24
CA GLY A 438 5.54 39.73 18.36
C GLY A 438 5.33 38.22 18.25
N ASP A 439 5.22 37.53 19.39
CA ASP A 439 4.98 36.09 19.49
C ASP A 439 3.50 35.71 19.27
N VAL A 440 2.76 36.51 18.53
CA VAL A 440 1.33 36.25 18.31
C VAL A 440 1.13 35.07 17.37
N VAL A 441 0.30 34.14 17.83
CA VAL A 441 -0.13 32.99 17.06
C VAL A 441 -1.09 33.45 15.96
N PRO A 442 -0.86 33.09 14.67
CA PRO A 442 -1.69 33.53 13.57
C PRO A 442 -3.15 33.10 13.75
N GLN A 443 -4.10 33.97 13.43
CA GLN A 443 -5.52 33.65 13.41
C GLN A 443 -5.86 32.92 12.11
N TYR A 444 -6.92 32.10 12.14
CA TYR A 444 -7.44 31.50 10.92
C TYR A 444 -8.17 32.53 10.06
N ALA A 445 -7.87 32.53 8.77
CA ALA A 445 -8.55 33.37 7.80
C ALA A 445 -9.98 32.88 7.54
N SER A 446 -10.88 33.81 7.31
CA SER A 446 -12.25 33.56 6.84
C SER A 446 -12.37 34.01 5.38
N LEU A 447 -13.29 33.41 4.65
CA LEU A 447 -13.66 33.85 3.31
C LEU A 447 -14.65 35.03 3.37
N SER A 448 -14.63 35.87 2.36
CA SER A 448 -15.71 36.80 2.09
C SER A 448 -17.04 36.05 1.90
N ASP A 449 -18.16 36.68 2.09
CA ASP A 449 -19.47 36.03 1.88
C ASP A 449 -19.63 35.60 0.43
N GLU A 450 -19.06 36.30 -0.53
CA GLU A 450 -19.07 35.97 -1.95
C GLU A 450 -18.20 34.75 -2.25
N ALA A 451 -16.97 34.69 -1.76
CA ALA A 451 -16.08 33.53 -1.93
C ALA A 451 -16.64 32.27 -1.22
N ARG A 452 -17.26 32.46 -0.05
CA ARG A 452 -17.92 31.35 0.68
C ARG A 452 -19.10 30.79 -0.11
N ALA A 453 -19.98 31.65 -0.64
CA ALA A 453 -21.12 31.22 -1.46
C ALA A 453 -20.63 30.54 -2.75
N TYR A 454 -19.59 31.06 -3.35
CA TYR A 454 -18.95 30.47 -4.54
C TYR A 454 -18.37 29.05 -4.24
N LEU A 455 -17.64 28.90 -3.14
CA LEU A 455 -17.08 27.61 -2.72
C LEU A 455 -18.17 26.55 -2.48
N VAL A 456 -19.25 26.92 -1.79
CA VAL A 456 -20.39 26.02 -1.55
C VAL A 456 -21.00 25.57 -2.87
N ASN A 457 -21.24 26.51 -3.79
CA ASN A 457 -21.81 26.21 -5.11
C ASN A 457 -20.91 25.27 -5.93
N LEU A 458 -19.59 25.53 -5.97
CA LEU A 458 -18.64 24.62 -6.64
C LEU A 458 -18.70 23.21 -6.07
N THR A 459 -18.68 23.10 -4.74
CA THR A 459 -18.73 21.82 -4.04
C THR A 459 -20.02 21.05 -4.34
N GLU A 460 -21.17 21.74 -4.36
CA GLU A 460 -22.46 21.15 -4.71
C GLU A 460 -22.51 20.70 -6.17
N GLN A 461 -22.03 21.51 -7.10
CA GLN A 461 -21.97 21.15 -8.53
C GLN A 461 -21.12 19.92 -8.81
N LYS A 462 -20.06 19.71 -8.02
CA LYS A 462 -19.22 18.52 -8.09
C LYS A 462 -19.78 17.28 -7.41
N GLY A 463 -20.90 17.39 -6.73
CA GLY A 463 -21.55 16.28 -6.02
C GLY A 463 -21.07 16.10 -4.58
N GLY A 464 -20.54 17.15 -3.97
CA GLY A 464 -20.10 17.18 -2.56
C GLY A 464 -18.61 17.28 -2.36
N PRO A 465 -18.16 17.46 -1.11
CA PRO A 465 -16.78 17.74 -0.76
C PRO A 465 -15.90 16.48 -0.84
N LEU A 466 -14.58 16.69 -1.02
CA LEU A 466 -13.55 15.66 -1.03
C LEU A 466 -12.38 16.05 -0.07
N PRO A 467 -11.72 15.09 0.62
CA PRO A 467 -12.06 13.66 0.68
C PRO A 467 -13.38 13.43 1.41
N ALA A 468 -14.04 12.34 1.09
CA ALA A 468 -15.25 11.92 1.80
C ALA A 468 -15.38 10.40 1.76
N ARG A 469 -15.50 9.78 2.92
CA ARG A 469 -15.77 8.36 3.07
C ARG A 469 -17.21 8.17 3.57
N ALA A 470 -17.93 7.21 3.01
CA ALA A 470 -19.27 6.93 3.49
C ALA A 470 -19.25 6.49 4.96
N ILE A 471 -20.08 7.14 5.80
CA ILE A 471 -20.23 6.75 7.20
C ILE A 471 -21.01 5.43 7.32
N THR A 472 -22.00 5.24 6.44
CA THR A 472 -22.76 4.00 6.33
C THR A 472 -22.15 3.16 5.22
N SER A 473 -21.46 2.08 5.60
CA SER A 473 -20.96 1.11 4.64
C SER A 473 -22.09 0.22 4.12
N SER A 474 -21.93 -0.28 2.90
CA SER A 474 -22.71 -1.41 2.44
C SER A 474 -22.20 -2.66 3.15
N HIS A 475 -23.11 -3.43 3.75
CA HIS A 475 -22.78 -4.64 4.47
C HIS A 475 -22.54 -5.81 3.50
N LEU A 476 -21.65 -6.71 3.88
CA LEU A 476 -21.47 -7.97 3.17
C LEU A 476 -22.76 -8.80 3.26
N PRO A 477 -23.27 -9.35 2.14
CA PRO A 477 -24.40 -10.27 2.23
C PRO A 477 -24.01 -11.54 2.99
N LEU A 478 -24.90 -12.05 3.82
CA LEU A 478 -24.72 -13.37 4.42
C LEU A 478 -24.88 -14.46 3.36
N MET A 479 -24.34 -15.64 3.64
CA MET A 479 -24.59 -16.83 2.82
C MET A 479 -26.08 -17.13 2.77
N SER A 480 -26.55 -17.59 1.62
CA SER A 480 -27.95 -18.02 1.44
C SER A 480 -28.26 -19.27 2.28
N SER A 481 -27.26 -20.11 2.55
CA SER A 481 -27.37 -21.31 3.39
C SER A 481 -25.96 -21.76 3.85
N TYR A 482 -25.85 -22.09 5.13
CA TYR A 482 -24.64 -22.69 5.69
C TYR A 482 -24.60 -24.23 5.56
N ALA A 483 -25.65 -24.85 4.99
CA ALA A 483 -25.74 -26.32 4.86
C ALA A 483 -24.58 -26.91 4.02
N SER A 484 -24.06 -26.16 3.05
CA SER A 484 -22.90 -26.60 2.27
C SER A 484 -21.60 -26.64 3.08
N LEU A 485 -21.55 -25.98 4.25
CA LEU A 485 -20.39 -25.96 5.15
C LEU A 485 -20.48 -27.07 6.23
N GLU A 486 -21.56 -27.82 6.31
CA GLU A 486 -21.67 -28.96 7.24
C GLU A 486 -20.68 -30.09 6.91
N GLU A 487 -20.16 -30.13 5.68
CA GLU A 487 -19.14 -31.12 5.33
C GLU A 487 -17.87 -30.99 6.20
N PHE A 488 -17.57 -29.80 6.71
CA PHE A 488 -16.40 -29.56 7.54
C PHE A 488 -16.55 -30.04 8.99
N GLU A 489 -17.78 -30.38 9.41
CA GLU A 489 -18.07 -31.01 10.72
C GLU A 489 -17.63 -32.47 10.76
N ARG A 490 -17.41 -33.09 9.60
CA ARG A 490 -17.17 -34.51 9.46
C ARG A 490 -15.76 -34.80 8.98
N ALA A 491 -15.21 -35.93 9.40
CA ALA A 491 -13.97 -36.45 8.86
C ALA A 491 -14.09 -36.66 7.34
N PRO A 492 -13.13 -36.24 6.54
CA PRO A 492 -13.09 -36.55 5.12
C PRO A 492 -12.88 -38.06 4.91
N VAL A 493 -13.31 -38.58 3.76
CA VAL A 493 -13.21 -40.01 3.43
C VAL A 493 -11.76 -40.51 3.37
N LYS A 494 -10.82 -39.62 3.09
CA LYS A 494 -9.37 -39.90 3.05
C LYS A 494 -8.65 -38.80 3.82
N ASP A 495 -7.43 -39.12 4.27
CA ASP A 495 -6.52 -38.13 4.83
C ASP A 495 -6.44 -36.91 3.91
N SER A 496 -6.48 -35.75 4.51
CA SER A 496 -6.55 -34.49 3.80
C SER A 496 -5.71 -33.44 4.52
N SER A 497 -5.39 -32.35 3.82
CA SER A 497 -4.68 -31.21 4.38
C SER A 497 -5.64 -30.06 4.69
N THR A 498 -5.24 -29.17 5.58
CA THR A 498 -6.00 -27.94 5.82
C THR A 498 -5.99 -27.01 4.61
N THR A 499 -4.98 -27.06 3.74
CA THR A 499 -4.97 -26.40 2.41
C THR A 499 -6.13 -26.91 1.54
N MET A 500 -6.31 -28.23 1.47
CA MET A 500 -7.43 -28.80 0.69
C MET A 500 -8.80 -28.54 1.33
N ALA A 501 -8.86 -28.43 2.65
CA ALA A 501 -10.07 -27.97 3.33
C ALA A 501 -10.39 -26.53 2.96
N HIS A 502 -9.38 -25.64 2.96
CA HIS A 502 -9.52 -24.23 2.54
C HIS A 502 -9.99 -24.14 1.08
N THR A 503 -9.39 -24.85 0.15
CA THR A 503 -9.82 -24.85 -1.27
C THR A 503 -11.29 -25.27 -1.43
N ARG A 504 -11.76 -26.29 -0.69
CA ARG A 504 -13.18 -26.68 -0.69
C ARG A 504 -14.06 -25.59 -0.09
N LEU A 505 -13.64 -24.99 1.03
CA LEU A 505 -14.38 -23.89 1.66
C LEU A 505 -14.53 -22.71 0.70
N LEU A 506 -13.43 -22.26 0.09
CA LEU A 506 -13.45 -21.19 -0.91
C LEU A 506 -14.42 -21.51 -2.07
N ARG A 507 -14.42 -22.75 -2.54
CA ARG A 507 -15.38 -23.20 -3.58
C ARG A 507 -16.83 -23.04 -3.14
N GLN A 508 -17.17 -23.42 -1.91
CA GLN A 508 -18.52 -23.26 -1.38
C GLN A 508 -18.92 -21.78 -1.26
N LEU A 509 -18.02 -20.94 -0.75
CA LEU A 509 -18.25 -19.49 -0.68
C LEU A 509 -18.50 -18.89 -2.07
N LEU A 510 -17.67 -19.23 -3.06
CA LEU A 510 -17.81 -18.74 -4.43
C LEU A 510 -19.12 -19.20 -5.11
N LYS A 511 -19.64 -20.35 -4.74
CA LYS A 511 -20.90 -20.91 -5.27
C LYS A 511 -22.15 -20.33 -4.64
N ASP A 512 -22.05 -19.76 -3.45
CA ASP A 512 -23.22 -19.20 -2.79
C ASP A 512 -23.83 -18.06 -3.61
N PRO A 513 -25.13 -18.11 -3.94
CA PRO A 513 -25.75 -17.12 -4.84
C PRO A 513 -25.84 -15.72 -4.23
N SER A 514 -25.84 -15.59 -2.91
CA SER A 514 -25.90 -14.29 -2.20
C SER A 514 -24.51 -13.73 -1.95
N LEU A 515 -23.65 -14.49 -1.25
CA LEU A 515 -22.33 -14.07 -0.85
C LEU A 515 -21.31 -14.16 -2.01
N GLY A 516 -21.41 -15.21 -2.82
CA GLY A 516 -20.41 -15.52 -3.84
C GLY A 516 -20.03 -14.34 -4.75
N PRO A 517 -20.95 -13.51 -5.26
CA PRO A 517 -20.59 -12.33 -6.06
C PRO A 517 -19.65 -11.34 -5.37
N SER A 518 -19.62 -11.32 -4.03
CA SER A 518 -18.81 -10.43 -3.20
C SER A 518 -17.44 -11.04 -2.81
N ILE A 519 -17.22 -12.34 -3.00
CA ILE A 519 -15.93 -12.97 -2.73
C ILE A 519 -14.94 -12.65 -3.83
N VAL A 520 -13.75 -12.15 -3.45
CA VAL A 520 -12.65 -11.77 -4.38
C VAL A 520 -11.43 -12.61 -4.06
N PRO A 521 -11.22 -13.74 -4.76
CA PRO A 521 -10.02 -14.55 -4.57
C PRO A 521 -8.83 -13.89 -5.26
N ILE A 522 -7.73 -13.75 -4.52
CA ILE A 522 -6.48 -13.09 -4.94
C ILE A 522 -5.33 -14.06 -4.77
N VAL A 523 -4.46 -14.14 -5.79
CA VAL A 523 -3.22 -14.90 -5.74
C VAL A 523 -2.11 -14.11 -6.45
N ALA A 524 -0.87 -14.28 -5.99
CA ALA A 524 0.28 -13.74 -6.72
C ALA A 524 0.49 -14.54 -8.01
N ASP A 525 0.93 -15.82 -7.91
CA ASP A 525 1.11 -16.72 -9.07
C ASP A 525 0.88 -18.20 -8.72
N GLU A 526 0.98 -18.57 -7.46
CA GLU A 526 1.17 -19.97 -7.03
C GLU A 526 -0.13 -20.75 -6.78
N GLY A 527 -1.24 -20.38 -7.37
CA GLY A 527 -2.55 -21.01 -7.10
C GLY A 527 -2.61 -22.53 -7.35
N ARG A 528 -1.71 -23.08 -8.18
CA ARG A 528 -1.60 -24.55 -8.35
C ARG A 528 -1.07 -25.22 -7.09
N THR A 529 -0.08 -24.66 -6.45
CA THR A 529 0.47 -25.14 -5.18
C THR A 529 -0.59 -25.17 -4.08
N PHE A 530 -1.57 -24.27 -4.15
CA PHE A 530 -2.68 -24.15 -3.21
C PHE A 530 -3.92 -24.96 -3.61
N GLY A 531 -3.86 -25.71 -4.73
CA GLY A 531 -4.94 -26.56 -5.19
C GLY A 531 -6.05 -25.87 -5.99
N PHE A 532 -5.82 -24.65 -6.51
CA PHE A 532 -6.82 -23.84 -7.21
C PHE A 532 -7.07 -24.25 -8.66
N GLU A 533 -6.36 -25.23 -9.22
CA GLU A 533 -6.54 -25.65 -10.62
C GLU A 533 -8.01 -25.91 -10.99
N SER A 534 -8.74 -26.62 -10.12
CA SER A 534 -10.16 -26.91 -10.35
C SER A 534 -11.03 -25.67 -10.30
N LEU A 535 -10.65 -24.69 -9.46
CA LEU A 535 -11.39 -23.43 -9.31
C LEU A 535 -11.19 -22.51 -10.51
N TYR A 536 -10.00 -22.48 -11.12
CA TYR A 536 -9.74 -21.72 -12.33
C TYR A 536 -10.63 -22.13 -13.50
N SER A 537 -10.85 -23.43 -13.67
CA SER A 537 -11.76 -23.93 -14.72
C SER A 537 -13.22 -23.56 -14.47
N GLU A 538 -13.65 -23.48 -13.20
CA GLU A 538 -15.03 -23.23 -12.79
C GLU A 538 -15.36 -21.73 -12.75
N PHE A 539 -14.46 -20.89 -12.19
CA PHE A 539 -14.73 -19.48 -11.93
C PHE A 539 -13.94 -18.53 -12.83
N GLY A 540 -12.93 -19.00 -13.52
CA GLY A 540 -12.07 -18.22 -14.42
C GLY A 540 -11.07 -17.32 -13.70
N VAL A 541 -10.01 -16.95 -14.42
CA VAL A 541 -9.02 -15.95 -14.04
C VAL A 541 -9.31 -14.66 -14.80
N HIS A 542 -9.16 -13.53 -14.15
CA HIS A 542 -9.35 -12.24 -14.79
C HIS A 542 -8.24 -11.97 -15.82
N LEU A 543 -8.64 -11.50 -16.98
CA LEU A 543 -7.75 -11.06 -18.04
C LEU A 543 -8.24 -9.73 -18.62
N PRO A 544 -7.34 -8.74 -18.79
CA PRO A 544 -7.70 -7.48 -19.44
C PRO A 544 -8.26 -7.69 -20.84
N PRO A 545 -9.15 -6.83 -21.33
CA PRO A 545 -9.76 -6.97 -22.67
C PRO A 545 -8.76 -7.09 -23.81
N ALA A 546 -7.59 -6.43 -23.71
CA ALA A 546 -6.54 -6.47 -24.74
C ALA A 546 -5.87 -7.84 -24.89
N GLY A 547 -5.91 -8.68 -23.85
CA GLY A 547 -5.31 -10.02 -23.85
C GLY A 547 -6.24 -11.14 -24.28
N GLN A 548 -7.54 -10.86 -24.46
CA GLN A 548 -8.54 -11.90 -24.70
C GLN A 548 -8.37 -12.63 -26.03
N GLY A 549 -8.37 -13.97 -25.96
CA GLY A 549 -8.49 -14.85 -27.12
C GLY A 549 -7.19 -15.26 -27.80
N SER A 550 -6.02 -14.83 -27.30
CA SER A 550 -4.72 -15.16 -27.91
C SER A 550 -4.01 -16.37 -27.33
N TYR A 551 -4.31 -16.73 -26.05
CA TYR A 551 -3.63 -17.85 -25.42
C TYR A 551 -4.25 -19.20 -25.76
N LYS A 552 -3.44 -20.11 -26.29
CA LYS A 552 -3.77 -21.52 -26.43
C LYS A 552 -2.67 -22.32 -25.72
N ALA A 553 -3.04 -23.06 -24.68
CA ALA A 553 -2.08 -23.91 -23.99
C ALA A 553 -1.49 -24.94 -24.94
N ALA A 554 -0.16 -25.02 -25.02
CA ALA A 554 0.53 -25.98 -25.88
C ALA A 554 0.31 -27.43 -25.42
N ASP A 555 0.01 -27.64 -24.15
CA ASP A 555 -0.18 -28.90 -23.44
C ASP A 555 -1.64 -29.09 -22.97
N ALA A 556 -2.59 -28.63 -23.77
CA ALA A 556 -4.03 -28.66 -23.46
C ALA A 556 -4.58 -30.07 -23.06
N HIS A 557 -3.81 -31.13 -23.26
CA HIS A 557 -4.15 -32.48 -22.84
C HIS A 557 -3.75 -32.81 -21.39
N MET A 558 -2.87 -31.99 -20.79
CA MET A 558 -2.30 -32.24 -19.47
C MET A 558 -2.79 -31.22 -18.42
N ALA A 559 -3.24 -30.07 -18.81
CA ALA A 559 -3.68 -29.02 -17.89
C ALA A 559 -5.19 -29.06 -17.72
N LEU A 560 -5.68 -29.09 -16.50
CA LEU A 560 -7.02 -28.59 -16.18
C LEU A 560 -7.14 -27.19 -16.78
N ALA A 561 -8.19 -26.94 -17.54
CA ALA A 561 -8.32 -25.77 -18.40
C ALA A 561 -8.19 -24.47 -17.59
N TYR A 562 -7.03 -23.83 -17.70
CA TYR A 562 -6.82 -22.47 -17.27
C TYR A 562 -7.67 -21.55 -18.16
N LYS A 563 -8.72 -20.97 -17.59
CA LYS A 563 -9.70 -20.19 -18.33
C LYS A 563 -9.59 -18.72 -17.94
N GLU A 564 -9.24 -17.89 -18.90
CA GLU A 564 -9.12 -16.44 -18.74
C GLU A 564 -10.30 -15.71 -19.40
N SER A 565 -10.80 -14.67 -18.73
CA SER A 565 -11.82 -13.75 -19.28
C SER A 565 -11.86 -12.44 -18.49
N SER A 566 -12.43 -11.38 -19.09
CA SER A 566 -12.65 -10.09 -18.38
C SER A 566 -13.58 -10.24 -17.16
N THR A 567 -14.41 -11.28 -17.13
CA THR A 567 -15.34 -11.56 -16.01
C THR A 567 -14.81 -12.66 -15.08
N GLY A 568 -13.58 -13.15 -15.30
CA GLY A 568 -12.94 -14.14 -14.43
C GLY A 568 -12.88 -13.66 -12.98
N ARG A 569 -13.06 -14.61 -12.04
CA ARG A 569 -13.21 -14.27 -10.61
C ARG A 569 -11.88 -14.16 -9.88
N PHE A 570 -10.89 -14.96 -10.27
CA PHE A 570 -9.56 -14.95 -9.67
C PHE A 570 -8.73 -13.79 -10.20
N LEU A 571 -8.21 -12.97 -9.30
CA LEU A 571 -7.31 -11.86 -9.64
C LEU A 571 -5.87 -12.30 -9.38
N GLN A 572 -5.07 -12.32 -10.45
CA GLN A 572 -3.64 -12.62 -10.39
C GLN A 572 -2.83 -11.33 -10.62
N THR A 573 -1.92 -11.05 -9.71
CA THR A 573 -1.10 -9.83 -9.77
C THR A 573 0.29 -10.05 -10.37
N GLY A 574 0.64 -11.30 -10.67
CA GLY A 574 2.00 -11.74 -10.94
C GLY A 574 2.78 -11.98 -9.65
N ILE A 575 4.05 -12.37 -9.73
CA ILE A 575 4.90 -12.71 -8.58
C ILE A 575 5.23 -11.43 -7.79
N SER A 576 4.24 -10.92 -7.08
CA SER A 576 4.33 -9.69 -6.27
C SER A 576 3.29 -9.71 -5.14
N GLU A 577 3.73 -10.04 -3.94
CA GLU A 577 2.88 -10.06 -2.75
C GLU A 577 2.41 -8.64 -2.37
N ALA A 578 3.25 -7.63 -2.62
CA ALA A 578 2.88 -6.23 -2.39
C ALA A 578 1.70 -5.80 -3.28
N SER A 579 1.73 -6.18 -4.56
CA SER A 579 0.63 -5.95 -5.51
C SER A 579 -0.66 -6.65 -5.10
N ALA A 580 -0.55 -7.93 -4.69
CA ALA A 580 -1.70 -8.71 -4.25
C ALA A 580 -2.33 -8.16 -2.96
N LEU A 581 -1.50 -7.69 -2.02
CA LEU A 581 -2.00 -7.09 -0.79
C LEU A 581 -2.58 -5.69 -1.00
N ALA A 582 -2.05 -4.90 -1.93
CA ALA A 582 -2.66 -3.63 -2.32
C ALA A 582 -4.06 -3.84 -2.94
N LEU A 583 -4.21 -4.87 -3.77
CA LEU A 583 -5.51 -5.30 -4.29
C LEU A 583 -6.46 -5.80 -3.19
N PHE A 584 -5.93 -6.52 -2.21
CA PHE A 584 -6.68 -6.94 -1.02
C PHE A 584 -7.21 -5.72 -0.24
N ILE A 585 -6.38 -4.70 -0.02
CA ILE A 585 -6.80 -3.45 0.64
C ILE A 585 -7.92 -2.78 -0.15
N ALA A 586 -7.76 -2.65 -1.47
CA ALA A 586 -8.78 -2.05 -2.33
C ALA A 586 -10.13 -2.78 -2.20
N ALA A 587 -10.15 -4.11 -2.21
CA ALA A 587 -11.35 -4.91 -2.08
C ALA A 587 -11.92 -4.90 -0.65
N GLY A 588 -11.07 -5.04 0.36
CA GLY A 588 -11.47 -5.14 1.77
C GLY A 588 -12.13 -3.88 2.34
N GLN A 589 -11.84 -2.72 1.77
CA GLN A 589 -12.47 -1.44 2.14
C GLN A 589 -13.61 -1.01 1.18
N PHE A 590 -13.94 -1.81 0.16
CA PHE A 590 -14.86 -1.38 -0.90
C PHE A 590 -16.28 -1.09 -0.40
N GLY A 591 -16.72 -1.71 0.67
CA GLY A 591 -18.03 -1.49 1.29
C GLY A 591 -18.34 -0.03 1.65
N TYR A 592 -17.32 0.80 1.81
CA TYR A 592 -17.49 2.25 2.03
C TYR A 592 -17.81 3.03 0.75
N ARG A 593 -17.79 2.41 -0.43
CA ARG A 593 -17.96 3.09 -1.74
C ARG A 593 -18.96 2.41 -2.66
N GLY A 594 -19.34 1.19 -2.34
CA GLY A 594 -20.23 0.39 -3.17
C GLY A 594 -20.57 -0.94 -2.50
N PRO A 595 -21.03 -1.95 -3.23
CA PRO A 595 -21.34 -3.26 -2.66
C PRO A 595 -20.10 -3.85 -1.99
N ALA A 596 -20.22 -4.21 -0.71
CA ALA A 596 -19.10 -4.76 0.06
C ALA A 596 -18.49 -5.98 -0.64
N GLN A 597 -17.16 -6.02 -0.64
CA GLN A 597 -16.38 -7.14 -1.14
C GLN A 597 -15.63 -7.80 0.02
N PHE A 598 -15.35 -9.10 -0.10
CA PHE A 598 -14.59 -9.85 0.88
C PHE A 598 -13.43 -10.55 0.18
N PRO A 599 -12.24 -9.95 0.15
CA PRO A 599 -11.05 -10.54 -0.46
C PRO A 599 -10.54 -11.73 0.36
N ILE A 600 -10.07 -12.73 -0.35
CA ILE A 600 -9.35 -13.88 0.21
C ILE A 600 -8.03 -13.96 -0.55
N TYR A 601 -6.94 -13.58 0.12
CA TYR A 601 -5.60 -13.60 -0.47
C TYR A 601 -4.79 -14.74 0.11
N GLU A 602 -4.45 -15.71 -0.74
CA GLU A 602 -3.63 -16.87 -0.41
C GLU A 602 -2.21 -16.70 -0.95
N TYR A 603 -1.22 -16.96 -0.10
CA TYR A 603 0.20 -16.77 -0.38
C TYR A 603 1.06 -17.76 0.42
N TYR A 604 2.30 -17.98 0.02
CA TYR A 604 3.25 -18.71 0.87
C TYR A 604 3.39 -18.01 2.22
N SER A 605 3.10 -18.69 3.32
CA SER A 605 3.12 -18.16 4.68
C SER A 605 4.39 -17.38 4.98
N MET A 606 5.55 -17.88 4.52
CA MET A 606 6.86 -17.23 4.68
C MET A 606 6.92 -15.82 4.09
N PHE A 607 6.16 -15.52 3.02
CA PHE A 607 6.26 -14.24 2.31
C PHE A 607 5.19 -13.21 2.72
N GLY A 608 4.34 -13.51 3.69
CA GLY A 608 3.34 -12.59 4.22
C GLY A 608 3.94 -11.50 5.11
N PHE A 609 3.88 -11.70 6.42
CA PHE A 609 4.37 -10.71 7.40
C PHE A 609 5.83 -10.32 7.20
N GLN A 610 6.67 -11.24 6.75
CA GLN A 610 8.08 -10.96 6.48
C GLN A 610 8.28 -9.94 5.34
N ARG A 611 7.42 -9.94 4.32
CA ARG A 611 7.63 -9.17 3.10
C ARG A 611 6.70 -7.95 2.97
N VAL A 612 5.47 -8.05 3.49
CA VAL A 612 4.43 -7.05 3.25
C VAL A 612 3.73 -6.58 4.54
N ALA A 613 4.41 -6.65 5.68
CA ALA A 613 3.87 -6.24 6.97
C ALA A 613 3.37 -4.80 6.99
N ASP A 614 4.04 -3.88 6.29
CA ASP A 614 3.64 -2.47 6.18
C ASP A 614 2.27 -2.32 5.49
N LEU A 615 2.02 -3.08 4.43
CA LEU A 615 0.70 -3.11 3.78
C LEU A 615 -0.37 -3.80 4.64
N ILE A 616 -0.03 -4.82 5.43
CA ILE A 616 -0.96 -5.40 6.41
C ILE A 616 -1.33 -4.35 7.47
N TRP A 617 -0.35 -3.52 7.88
CA TRP A 617 -0.60 -2.39 8.77
C TRP A 617 -1.56 -1.37 8.14
N ALA A 618 -1.34 -1.03 6.87
CA ALA A 618 -2.24 -0.16 6.11
C ALA A 618 -3.65 -0.75 5.93
N ALA A 619 -3.77 -2.08 5.81
CA ALA A 619 -5.07 -2.75 5.75
C ALA A 619 -5.88 -2.58 7.04
N GLN A 620 -5.22 -2.60 8.22
CA GLN A 620 -5.87 -2.29 9.50
C GLN A 620 -6.36 -0.85 9.54
N ASP A 621 -5.51 0.11 9.14
CA ASP A 621 -5.85 1.54 9.12
C ASP A 621 -7.00 1.82 8.14
N ALA A 622 -7.04 1.13 7.02
CA ALA A 622 -8.15 1.23 6.06
C ALA A 622 -9.46 0.62 6.59
N GLY A 623 -9.44 -0.13 7.69
CA GLY A 623 -10.60 -0.84 8.22
C GLY A 623 -11.07 -1.96 7.29
N CYS A 624 -10.14 -2.70 6.70
CA CYS A 624 -10.43 -3.78 5.77
C CYS A 624 -11.14 -4.95 6.42
N SER A 625 -12.03 -5.60 5.64
CA SER A 625 -12.53 -6.96 5.90
C SER A 625 -11.98 -7.90 4.86
N GLY A 626 -11.67 -9.15 5.24
CA GLY A 626 -11.14 -10.18 4.35
C GLY A 626 -10.26 -11.18 5.06
N MET A 627 -9.76 -12.17 4.32
CA MET A 627 -8.91 -13.23 4.84
C MET A 627 -7.54 -13.23 4.18
N LEU A 628 -6.51 -13.13 4.99
CA LEU A 628 -5.13 -13.43 4.63
C LEU A 628 -4.87 -14.91 4.94
N VAL A 629 -4.42 -15.66 3.95
CA VAL A 629 -4.22 -17.11 4.07
C VAL A 629 -2.76 -17.45 3.84
N GLY A 630 -2.05 -17.73 4.93
CA GLY A 630 -0.68 -18.22 4.88
C GLY A 630 -0.67 -19.72 4.56
N ALA A 631 -0.51 -20.06 3.27
CA ALA A 631 -0.43 -21.44 2.82
C ALA A 631 0.99 -21.99 2.91
N THR A 632 1.12 -23.30 2.79
CA THR A 632 2.40 -24.00 2.98
C THR A 632 3.08 -23.63 4.31
N ALA A 633 2.27 -23.49 5.36
CA ALA A 633 2.71 -23.03 6.67
C ALA A 633 3.61 -24.04 7.39
N GLY A 634 4.38 -23.55 8.35
CA GLY A 634 5.21 -24.33 9.26
C GLY A 634 6.60 -24.66 8.72
N ARG A 635 7.46 -25.13 9.63
CA ARG A 635 8.85 -25.51 9.30
C ARG A 635 9.02 -26.98 8.96
N THR A 636 8.21 -27.86 9.52
CA THR A 636 8.40 -29.30 9.34
C THR A 636 7.56 -29.87 8.20
N THR A 637 6.56 -29.14 7.74
CA THR A 637 5.62 -29.61 6.70
C THR A 637 6.17 -29.50 5.29
N LEU A 638 7.10 -28.57 5.05
CA LEU A 638 7.76 -28.34 3.77
C LEU A 638 9.14 -29.02 3.73
N ASN A 639 9.13 -30.34 3.65
CA ASN A 639 10.33 -31.15 3.51
C ASN A 639 11.12 -30.75 2.24
N GLY A 640 12.39 -30.50 2.35
CA GLY A 640 13.25 -30.16 1.22
C GLY A 640 13.34 -28.67 0.84
N GLU A 641 12.33 -27.86 1.17
CA GLU A 641 12.29 -26.42 0.81
C GLU A 641 13.24 -25.54 1.63
N GLY A 642 13.50 -25.90 2.89
CA GLY A 642 14.50 -25.29 3.74
C GLY A 642 14.22 -23.85 4.15
N LEU A 643 15.30 -23.09 4.39
CA LEU A 643 15.30 -21.76 4.99
C LEU A 643 14.32 -20.76 4.34
N GLN A 644 14.20 -20.77 3.02
CA GLN A 644 13.49 -19.74 2.28
C GLN A 644 11.96 -19.86 2.34
N HIS A 645 11.43 -21.06 2.62
CA HIS A 645 9.99 -21.33 2.55
C HIS A 645 9.40 -21.82 3.88
N GLN A 646 10.22 -22.33 4.79
CA GLN A 646 9.78 -22.90 6.07
C GLN A 646 9.53 -21.80 7.10
N ASP A 647 8.28 -21.36 7.17
CA ASP A 647 7.81 -20.34 8.11
C ASP A 647 7.61 -20.90 9.52
N GLY A 648 8.27 -20.32 10.51
CA GLY A 648 8.09 -20.65 11.93
C GLY A 648 7.74 -19.45 12.78
N HIS A 649 7.44 -18.29 12.20
CA HIS A 649 7.36 -17.03 12.94
C HIS A 649 6.15 -16.15 12.64
N SER A 650 5.42 -16.35 11.54
CA SER A 650 4.29 -15.47 11.17
C SER A 650 3.18 -15.45 12.21
N GLN A 651 2.87 -16.58 12.86
CA GLN A 651 1.90 -16.62 13.95
C GLN A 651 2.35 -15.83 15.20
N LEU A 652 3.66 -15.70 15.44
CA LEU A 652 4.18 -14.81 16.47
C LEU A 652 4.11 -13.34 16.04
N TRP A 653 4.45 -13.02 14.79
CA TRP A 653 4.44 -11.65 14.30
C TRP A 653 3.03 -11.06 14.25
N VAL A 654 2.01 -11.82 13.86
CA VAL A 654 0.62 -11.33 13.83
C VAL A 654 0.11 -10.89 15.21
N GLN A 655 0.73 -11.33 16.30
CA GLN A 655 0.36 -10.88 17.64
C GLN A 655 0.60 -9.38 17.87
N SER A 656 1.49 -8.76 17.09
CA SER A 656 1.75 -7.32 17.14
C SER A 656 0.77 -6.48 16.29
N PHE A 657 -0.19 -7.11 15.60
CA PHE A 657 -1.20 -6.45 14.77
C PHE A 657 -2.56 -6.44 15.47
N PRO A 658 -2.96 -5.33 16.14
CA PRO A 658 -4.08 -5.35 17.07
C PRO A 658 -5.45 -5.65 16.43
N HIS A 659 -5.64 -5.30 15.15
CA HIS A 659 -6.92 -5.48 14.46
C HIS A 659 -6.94 -6.68 13.50
N VAL A 660 -5.97 -7.58 13.58
CA VAL A 660 -5.94 -8.82 12.81
C VAL A 660 -6.29 -9.98 13.73
N SER A 661 -7.43 -10.63 13.50
CA SER A 661 -7.76 -11.91 14.15
C SER A 661 -6.92 -13.02 13.53
N ALA A 662 -6.30 -13.91 14.35
CA ALA A 662 -5.39 -14.94 13.82
C ALA A 662 -5.74 -16.32 14.33
N PHE A 663 -5.73 -17.31 13.42
CA PHE A 663 -5.97 -18.74 13.70
C PHE A 663 -4.91 -19.61 13.03
N ASP A 664 -4.56 -20.69 13.71
CA ASP A 664 -3.70 -21.78 13.25
C ASP A 664 -4.44 -23.12 13.40
N PRO A 665 -5.45 -23.39 12.55
CA PRO A 665 -6.35 -24.51 12.74
C PRO A 665 -5.70 -25.84 12.45
N SER A 666 -5.99 -26.84 13.30
CA SER A 666 -5.64 -28.24 13.08
C SER A 666 -6.71 -28.97 12.26
N PHE A 667 -7.97 -28.51 12.29
CA PHE A 667 -9.12 -29.22 11.76
C PHE A 667 -9.97 -28.37 10.81
N GLY A 668 -10.72 -29.05 9.93
CA GLY A 668 -11.60 -28.39 8.96
C GLY A 668 -12.71 -27.57 9.62
N PHE A 669 -13.29 -28.05 10.74
CA PHE A 669 -14.33 -27.32 11.45
C PHE A 669 -13.81 -26.05 12.15
N GLU A 670 -12.57 -26.05 12.65
CA GLU A 670 -11.94 -24.84 13.20
C GLU A 670 -11.75 -23.77 12.12
N LEU A 671 -11.28 -24.19 10.94
CA LEU A 671 -11.14 -23.32 9.78
C LEU A 671 -12.50 -22.73 9.37
N ARG A 672 -13.52 -23.56 9.29
CA ARG A 672 -14.90 -23.17 8.93
C ARG A 672 -15.47 -22.17 9.94
N ASP A 673 -15.35 -22.43 11.24
CA ASP A 673 -15.88 -21.56 12.27
C ASP A 673 -15.25 -20.16 12.25
N PHE A 674 -13.93 -20.13 12.05
CA PHE A 674 -13.22 -18.85 11.93
C PHE A 674 -13.68 -18.05 10.70
N TYR A 675 -13.83 -18.69 9.54
CA TYR A 675 -14.35 -18.03 8.34
C TYR A 675 -15.76 -17.50 8.54
N VAL A 676 -16.66 -18.31 9.11
CA VAL A 676 -18.04 -17.87 9.38
C VAL A 676 -18.06 -16.67 10.31
N GLN A 677 -17.27 -16.70 11.38
CA GLN A 677 -17.17 -15.54 12.31
C GLN A 677 -16.72 -14.25 11.58
N GLN A 678 -15.69 -14.33 10.71
CA GLN A 678 -15.21 -13.14 9.99
C GLN A 678 -16.26 -12.64 8.98
N LEU A 679 -16.95 -13.54 8.29
CA LEU A 679 -18.03 -13.18 7.36
C LEU A 679 -19.22 -12.51 8.10
N GLU A 680 -19.60 -13.03 9.25
CA GLU A 680 -20.69 -12.47 10.07
C GLU A 680 -20.32 -11.10 10.67
N LYS A 681 -19.08 -10.90 11.11
CA LYS A 681 -18.57 -9.58 11.52
C LYS A 681 -18.65 -8.59 10.36
N ALA A 682 -18.16 -8.96 9.18
CA ALA A 682 -18.20 -8.11 8.00
C ALA A 682 -19.64 -7.81 7.56
N ALA A 683 -20.54 -8.78 7.64
CA ALA A 683 -21.96 -8.62 7.36
C ALA A 683 -22.64 -7.68 8.38
N SER A 684 -22.14 -7.59 9.60
CA SER A 684 -22.63 -6.68 10.63
C SER A 684 -21.99 -5.27 10.53
N GLY A 685 -21.15 -5.02 9.52
CA GLY A 685 -20.45 -3.75 9.34
C GLY A 685 -19.25 -3.54 10.27
N ILE A 686 -18.77 -4.58 10.92
CA ILE A 686 -17.58 -4.55 11.76
C ILE A 686 -16.37 -4.94 10.89
N PRO A 687 -15.29 -4.13 10.85
CA PRO A 687 -14.06 -4.52 10.16
C PRO A 687 -13.59 -5.89 10.63
N ALA A 688 -13.38 -6.81 9.67
CA ALA A 688 -13.11 -8.22 9.96
C ALA A 688 -11.89 -8.69 9.17
N LEU A 689 -10.69 -8.30 9.61
CA LEU A 689 -9.43 -8.71 9.01
C LEU A 689 -8.92 -9.98 9.70
N GLY A 690 -8.98 -11.12 8.99
CA GLY A 690 -8.55 -12.42 9.48
C GLY A 690 -7.22 -12.86 8.89
N TYR A 691 -6.43 -13.57 9.66
CA TYR A 691 -5.26 -14.32 9.21
C TYR A 691 -5.39 -15.77 9.61
N VAL A 692 -5.21 -16.69 8.66
CA VAL A 692 -5.26 -18.13 8.92
C VAL A 692 -4.09 -18.83 8.24
N THR A 693 -3.52 -19.82 8.90
CA THR A 693 -2.46 -20.65 8.34
C THR A 693 -3.01 -22.01 7.91
N VAL A 694 -2.58 -22.51 6.75
CA VAL A 694 -2.98 -23.81 6.23
C VAL A 694 -1.76 -24.60 5.74
N TYR A 695 -1.82 -25.91 5.89
CA TYR A 695 -0.71 -26.84 5.72
C TYR A 695 -0.96 -27.80 4.55
N ASN A 696 0.08 -28.15 3.81
CA ASN A 696 0.02 -29.08 2.66
C ASN A 696 0.15 -30.57 3.07
N GLU A 697 0.35 -30.84 4.35
CA GLU A 697 0.49 -32.22 4.83
C GLU A 697 -0.87 -32.90 4.96
N ASN A 698 -1.05 -34.01 4.27
CA ASN A 698 -2.23 -34.86 4.46
C ASN A 698 -2.12 -35.61 5.78
N MET A 699 -3.13 -35.49 6.60
CA MET A 699 -3.24 -36.15 7.90
C MET A 699 -4.71 -36.55 8.15
N PRO A 700 -4.96 -37.52 9.07
CA PRO A 700 -6.31 -37.77 9.53
C PRO A 700 -6.93 -36.51 10.14
N LEU A 701 -8.01 -36.01 9.55
CA LEU A 701 -8.78 -34.90 10.09
C LEU A 701 -10.04 -35.51 10.78
N PRO A 702 -10.15 -35.43 12.09
CA PRO A 702 -11.31 -35.98 12.80
C PRO A 702 -12.57 -35.16 12.57
N SER A 703 -13.74 -35.75 12.81
CA SER A 703 -14.98 -35.01 12.94
C SER A 703 -14.97 -34.13 14.17
N ARG A 704 -15.80 -33.10 14.22
CA ARG A 704 -16.01 -32.32 15.44
C ARG A 704 -16.57 -33.22 16.54
N PRO A 705 -15.98 -33.25 17.75
CA PRO A 705 -16.57 -33.93 18.90
C PRO A 705 -17.92 -33.30 19.29
N GLU A 706 -18.89 -34.12 19.69
CA GLU A 706 -20.22 -33.63 20.13
C GLU A 706 -20.12 -32.67 21.35
N SER A 707 -19.05 -32.78 22.14
CA SER A 707 -18.77 -31.95 23.29
C SER A 707 -18.18 -30.57 22.94
N VAL A 708 -17.85 -30.32 21.67
CA VAL A 708 -17.15 -29.10 21.24
C VAL A 708 -18.11 -28.22 20.43
N SER A 709 -18.41 -27.06 20.95
CA SER A 709 -19.24 -26.05 20.30
C SER A 709 -18.40 -25.11 19.43
N THR A 710 -19.06 -24.33 18.59
CA THR A 710 -18.42 -23.21 17.86
C THR A 710 -17.81 -22.18 18.79
N ASP A 711 -18.48 -21.88 19.93
CA ASP A 711 -17.98 -20.93 20.92
C ASP A 711 -16.69 -21.42 21.58
N ASP A 712 -16.58 -22.73 21.84
CA ASP A 712 -15.33 -23.32 22.35
C ASP A 712 -14.16 -23.08 21.37
N VAL A 713 -14.36 -23.37 20.09
CA VAL A 713 -13.35 -23.14 19.04
C VAL A 713 -12.95 -21.66 18.98
N LEU A 714 -13.94 -20.78 18.95
CA LEU A 714 -13.73 -19.34 18.83
C LEU A 714 -13.18 -18.67 20.10
N SER A 715 -13.19 -19.38 21.25
CA SER A 715 -12.51 -18.93 22.47
C SER A 715 -10.98 -18.96 22.37
N GLY A 716 -10.44 -19.66 21.37
CA GLY A 716 -9.00 -19.75 21.06
C GLY A 716 -8.28 -20.95 21.66
N ALA A 717 -8.89 -21.66 22.65
CA ALA A 717 -8.35 -22.91 23.19
C ALA A 717 -9.46 -23.73 23.87
N TYR A 718 -9.48 -25.04 23.62
CA TYR A 718 -10.51 -25.94 24.17
C TYR A 718 -10.02 -27.39 24.31
N VAL A 719 -10.68 -28.19 25.18
CA VAL A 719 -10.41 -29.62 25.27
C VAL A 719 -11.03 -30.31 24.05
N PHE A 720 -10.15 -30.82 23.19
CA PHE A 720 -10.56 -31.53 21.99
C PHE A 720 -11.00 -32.99 22.31
N ASP A 721 -10.20 -33.70 23.10
CA ASP A 721 -10.47 -35.09 23.47
C ASP A 721 -10.02 -35.37 24.91
N ALA A 722 -10.98 -35.54 25.80
CA ALA A 722 -10.76 -35.84 27.20
C ALA A 722 -10.58 -37.33 27.41
N ALA A 723 -9.47 -37.73 27.99
CA ALA A 723 -9.26 -39.13 28.36
C ALA A 723 -10.25 -39.55 29.47
N PRO A 724 -10.71 -40.81 29.46
CA PRO A 724 -11.56 -41.33 30.53
C PRO A 724 -10.91 -41.13 31.92
N ALA A 725 -11.67 -40.63 32.86
CA ALA A 725 -11.18 -40.27 34.20
C ALA A 725 -10.65 -41.51 34.95
N PRO A 726 -9.35 -41.61 35.19
CA PRO A 726 -8.77 -42.59 36.11
C PRO A 726 -8.29 -41.93 37.39
N SER A 727 -7.95 -42.78 38.38
CA SER A 727 -7.17 -42.39 39.53
C SER A 727 -5.71 -42.18 39.11
N GLY A 728 -5.27 -40.94 38.86
CA GLY A 728 -3.86 -40.63 38.53
C GLY A 728 -3.63 -39.17 38.13
N GLU A 729 -2.36 -38.77 38.07
CA GLU A 729 -1.96 -37.43 37.57
C GLU A 729 -2.31 -37.30 36.09
N LYS A 730 -3.02 -36.24 35.76
CA LYS A 730 -3.49 -35.93 34.41
C LYS A 730 -2.68 -34.81 33.78
N VAL A 731 -2.25 -34.95 32.54
CA VAL A 731 -1.52 -33.93 31.81
C VAL A 731 -2.34 -33.39 30.64
N ALA A 732 -2.07 -32.14 30.24
CA ALA A 732 -2.61 -31.55 29.02
C ALA A 732 -1.56 -31.58 27.90
N LEU A 733 -1.87 -32.21 26.77
CA LEU A 733 -1.13 -32.11 25.53
C LEU A 733 -1.82 -31.10 24.64
N CYS A 734 -1.31 -29.86 24.68
CA CYS A 734 -1.83 -28.72 23.91
C CYS A 734 -1.13 -28.67 22.55
N PHE A 735 -1.89 -28.37 21.50
CA PHE A 735 -1.35 -28.31 20.14
C PHE A 735 -2.01 -27.22 19.31
N SER A 736 -1.33 -26.83 18.24
CA SER A 736 -1.82 -25.92 17.21
C SER A 736 -1.36 -26.47 15.84
N GLY A 737 -2.17 -26.29 14.80
CA GLY A 737 -1.88 -26.75 13.45
C GLY A 737 -1.50 -28.25 13.37
N VAL A 738 -0.38 -28.54 12.71
CA VAL A 738 0.13 -29.93 12.55
C VAL A 738 0.70 -30.53 13.85
N GLY A 739 0.83 -29.79 14.92
CA GLY A 739 1.21 -30.29 16.24
C GLY A 739 0.25 -31.34 16.80
N TYR A 740 -1.00 -31.40 16.30
CA TYR A 740 -1.99 -32.40 16.65
C TYR A 740 -1.47 -33.84 16.53
N GLN A 741 -0.80 -34.16 15.42
CA GLN A 741 -0.31 -35.52 15.19
C GLN A 741 0.70 -35.95 16.26
N ALA A 742 1.65 -35.09 16.61
CA ALA A 742 2.64 -35.37 17.64
C ALA A 742 2.01 -35.52 19.03
N ALA A 743 1.02 -34.69 19.35
CA ALA A 743 0.28 -34.74 20.62
C ALA A 743 -0.54 -36.05 20.73
N LEU A 744 -1.24 -36.45 19.65
CA LEU A 744 -2.01 -37.69 19.60
C LEU A 744 -1.12 -38.94 19.80
N GLU A 745 -0.01 -39.05 19.08
CA GLU A 745 0.93 -40.16 19.21
C GLU A 745 1.67 -40.16 20.56
N ALA A 746 1.98 -38.96 21.10
CA ALA A 746 2.60 -38.84 22.43
C ALA A 746 1.67 -39.30 23.54
N ARG A 747 0.34 -39.14 23.41
CA ARG A 747 -0.67 -39.66 24.34
C ARG A 747 -0.58 -41.19 24.49
N GLU A 748 -0.34 -41.89 23.38
CA GLU A 748 -0.17 -43.36 23.40
C GLU A 748 1.12 -43.76 24.15
N LEU A 749 2.23 -43.03 23.92
CA LEU A 749 3.48 -43.28 24.63
C LEU A 749 3.35 -43.02 26.14
N LEU A 750 2.61 -41.98 26.53
CA LEU A 750 2.34 -41.66 27.94
C LEU A 750 1.41 -42.69 28.59
N ALA A 751 0.38 -43.15 27.89
CA ALA A 751 -0.52 -44.20 28.37
C ALA A 751 0.23 -45.52 28.64
N ALA A 752 1.23 -45.89 27.83
CA ALA A 752 2.11 -47.04 28.07
C ALA A 752 2.98 -46.85 29.33
N LYS A 753 3.10 -45.64 29.87
CA LYS A 753 3.80 -45.30 31.12
C LYS A 753 2.84 -45.04 32.29
N GLY A 754 1.55 -45.29 32.10
CA GLY A 754 0.53 -45.04 33.11
C GLY A 754 0.14 -43.58 33.35
N VAL A 755 0.55 -42.69 32.43
CA VAL A 755 0.20 -41.28 32.49
C VAL A 755 -1.00 -41.01 31.57
N VAL A 756 -1.98 -40.28 32.08
CA VAL A 756 -3.23 -39.95 31.38
C VAL A 756 -3.13 -38.56 30.80
N ALA A 757 -3.50 -38.40 29.53
CA ALA A 757 -3.39 -37.13 28.87
C ALA A 757 -4.67 -36.73 28.12
N ASP A 758 -5.13 -35.49 28.33
CA ASP A 758 -6.12 -34.85 27.46
C ASP A 758 -5.43 -34.19 26.26
N LEU A 759 -6.13 -34.17 25.15
CA LEU A 759 -5.75 -33.37 23.98
C LEU A 759 -6.49 -32.01 24.01
N VAL A 760 -5.72 -30.93 23.97
CA VAL A 760 -6.23 -29.56 24.01
C VAL A 760 -5.84 -28.82 22.75
N SER A 761 -6.82 -28.46 21.93
CA SER A 761 -6.56 -27.64 20.74
C SER A 761 -6.41 -26.15 21.12
N VAL A 762 -5.45 -25.47 20.48
CA VAL A 762 -5.19 -24.04 20.64
C VAL A 762 -5.20 -23.39 19.25
N PRO A 763 -6.37 -23.31 18.58
CA PRO A 763 -6.47 -22.79 17.23
C PRO A 763 -6.16 -21.30 17.13
N SER A 764 -6.18 -20.54 18.24
CA SER A 764 -5.80 -19.14 18.26
C SER A 764 -4.79 -18.82 19.38
N PRO A 765 -3.49 -19.07 19.17
CA PRO A 765 -2.44 -18.65 20.11
C PRO A 765 -2.49 -17.16 20.43
N LYS A 766 -2.86 -16.32 19.46
CA LYS A 766 -3.00 -14.88 19.65
C LYS A 766 -4.06 -14.53 20.69
N LEU A 767 -5.27 -15.07 20.60
CA LEU A 767 -6.34 -14.80 21.59
C LEU A 767 -5.94 -15.23 23.00
N VAL A 768 -5.23 -16.35 23.12
CA VAL A 768 -4.71 -16.83 24.40
C VAL A 768 -3.72 -15.84 25.01
N VAL A 769 -2.79 -15.33 24.20
CA VAL A 769 -1.80 -14.34 24.66
C VAL A 769 -2.44 -12.99 24.99
N GLU A 770 -3.38 -12.54 24.18
CA GLU A 770 -4.13 -11.30 24.44
C GLU A 770 -4.91 -11.36 25.76
N ALA A 771 -5.57 -12.49 26.04
CA ALA A 771 -6.27 -12.69 27.30
C ALA A 771 -5.33 -12.65 28.52
N VAL A 772 -4.10 -13.21 28.40
CA VAL A 772 -3.07 -13.10 29.44
C VAL A 772 -2.62 -11.65 29.62
N ALA A 773 -2.38 -10.94 28.54
CA ALA A 773 -1.96 -9.53 28.58
C ALA A 773 -3.04 -8.64 29.20
N GLU A 774 -4.31 -8.87 28.89
CA GLU A 774 -5.44 -8.17 29.48
C GLU A 774 -5.55 -8.44 30.98
N TYR A 775 -5.49 -9.70 31.40
CA TYR A 775 -5.47 -10.08 32.79
C TYR A 775 -4.35 -9.36 33.57
N GLN A 776 -3.12 -9.40 33.06
CA GLN A 776 -1.97 -8.75 33.65
C GLN A 776 -2.13 -7.22 33.76
N ARG A 777 -2.74 -6.59 32.71
CA ARG A 777 -3.07 -5.15 32.77
C ARG A 777 -4.06 -4.86 33.87
N ASN A 778 -5.14 -5.65 33.97
CA ASN A 778 -6.16 -5.46 35.01
C ASN A 778 -5.58 -5.62 36.41
N VAL A 779 -4.72 -6.62 36.63
CA VAL A 779 -4.01 -6.81 37.92
C VAL A 779 -3.13 -5.58 38.25
N ARG A 780 -2.36 -5.06 37.26
CA ARG A 780 -1.55 -3.84 37.49
C ARG A 780 -2.39 -2.60 37.84
N MET A 781 -3.62 -2.54 37.32
CA MET A 781 -4.57 -1.46 37.59
C MET A 781 -5.38 -1.68 38.89
N GLY A 782 -5.15 -2.78 39.65
CA GLY A 782 -5.90 -3.13 40.86
C GLY A 782 -7.35 -3.56 40.55
N VAL A 783 -7.66 -3.92 39.33
CA VAL A 783 -8.99 -4.43 38.93
C VAL A 783 -9.08 -5.93 39.28
N VAL A 784 -10.10 -6.32 39.99
CA VAL A 784 -10.38 -7.73 40.25
C VAL A 784 -10.93 -8.36 39.00
N THR A 785 -10.26 -9.40 38.51
CA THR A 785 -10.65 -10.12 37.30
C THR A 785 -10.33 -11.59 37.43
N ASP A 786 -11.12 -12.44 36.77
CA ASP A 786 -10.87 -13.88 36.70
C ASP A 786 -9.64 -14.21 35.87
N LEU A 787 -9.01 -15.32 36.13
CA LEU A 787 -7.94 -15.86 35.27
C LEU A 787 -8.47 -16.16 33.87
N PRO A 788 -7.65 -15.95 32.82
CA PRO A 788 -8.03 -16.37 31.49
C PRO A 788 -8.45 -17.85 31.46
N ALA A 789 -9.47 -18.16 30.66
CA ALA A 789 -10.07 -19.51 30.61
C ALA A 789 -9.02 -20.60 30.35
N PHE A 790 -8.11 -20.39 29.36
CA PHE A 790 -7.03 -21.34 29.08
C PHE A 790 -6.06 -21.51 30.25
N VAL A 791 -5.70 -20.43 30.96
CA VAL A 791 -4.85 -20.48 32.15
C VAL A 791 -5.56 -21.26 33.27
N SER A 792 -6.85 -21.00 33.49
CA SER A 792 -7.67 -21.72 34.47
C SER A 792 -7.74 -23.22 34.12
N LEU A 793 -7.93 -23.56 32.87
CA LEU A 793 -7.91 -24.94 32.38
C LEU A 793 -6.56 -25.61 32.68
N LEU A 794 -5.43 -24.99 32.26
CA LEU A 794 -4.10 -25.60 32.47
C LEU A 794 -3.73 -25.80 33.95
N ARG A 795 -4.21 -24.96 34.83
CA ARG A 795 -4.00 -25.13 36.29
C ARG A 795 -4.70 -26.33 36.89
N THR A 796 -5.63 -26.97 36.20
CA THR A 796 -6.27 -28.23 36.61
C THR A 796 -5.43 -29.46 36.36
N TYR A 797 -4.36 -29.34 35.55
CA TYR A 797 -3.46 -30.43 35.17
C TYR A 797 -2.18 -30.41 36.01
N ALA A 798 -1.62 -31.59 36.27
CA ALA A 798 -0.34 -31.74 36.95
C ALA A 798 0.83 -31.17 36.13
N ALA A 799 0.76 -31.34 34.80
CA ALA A 799 1.70 -30.79 33.83
C ALA A 799 1.02 -30.49 32.49
N SER A 800 1.58 -29.59 31.72
CA SER A 800 1.09 -29.25 30.40
C SER A 800 2.25 -29.14 29.39
N VAL A 801 2.03 -29.56 28.16
CA VAL A 801 2.99 -29.42 27.08
C VAL A 801 2.27 -28.80 25.91
N PHE A 802 2.80 -27.73 25.33
CA PHE A 802 2.33 -27.14 24.07
C PHE A 802 3.31 -27.47 22.96
N VAL A 803 2.79 -27.98 21.84
CA VAL A 803 3.58 -28.31 20.63
C VAL A 803 2.96 -27.65 19.39
N SER A 804 3.79 -27.01 18.59
CA SER A 804 3.40 -26.41 17.33
C SER A 804 4.56 -26.41 16.32
N ASP A 805 4.26 -26.11 15.07
CA ASP A 805 5.26 -25.95 14.02
C ASP A 805 5.83 -24.51 13.92
N TRP A 806 5.58 -23.73 14.95
CA TRP A 806 6.04 -22.34 15.16
C TRP A 806 7.13 -22.28 16.23
N VAL A 807 7.77 -21.11 16.36
CA VAL A 807 8.74 -20.88 17.45
C VAL A 807 8.09 -21.08 18.82
N ALA A 808 8.82 -21.63 19.78
CA ALA A 808 8.31 -21.94 21.12
C ALA A 808 7.79 -20.70 21.89
N GLN A 809 8.27 -19.50 21.49
CA GLN A 809 7.83 -18.23 22.09
C GLN A 809 6.35 -17.91 21.81
N LEU A 810 5.67 -18.62 20.92
CA LEU A 810 4.32 -18.30 20.44
C LEU A 810 3.32 -18.06 21.59
N ILE A 811 3.33 -18.88 22.65
CA ILE A 811 2.49 -18.73 23.83
C ILE A 811 3.29 -18.55 25.12
N ALA A 812 4.56 -18.17 25.05
CA ALA A 812 5.42 -18.00 26.23
C ALA A 812 4.83 -17.09 27.32
N PRO A 813 4.05 -16.03 27.05
CA PRO A 813 3.40 -15.24 28.11
C PRO A 813 2.53 -16.05 29.07
N VAL A 814 1.97 -17.19 28.64
CA VAL A 814 1.16 -18.10 29.49
C VAL A 814 1.98 -18.66 30.65
N GLN A 815 3.28 -18.93 30.46
CA GLN A 815 4.17 -19.47 31.48
C GLN A 815 4.30 -18.55 32.71
N SER A 816 4.04 -17.26 32.55
CA SER A 816 4.02 -16.31 33.70
C SER A 816 2.91 -16.62 34.71
N LEU A 817 1.87 -17.36 34.29
CA LEU A 817 0.71 -17.72 35.08
C LEU A 817 0.57 -19.24 35.30
N VAL A 818 1.31 -20.05 34.53
CA VAL A 818 1.29 -21.52 34.56
C VAL A 818 2.74 -22.03 34.57
N SER A 819 3.27 -22.33 35.78
CA SER A 819 4.70 -22.73 35.90
C SER A 819 5.02 -24.17 35.43
N ASN A 820 4.00 -25.02 35.29
CA ASN A 820 4.14 -26.41 34.87
C ASN A 820 3.80 -26.62 33.35
N LEU A 821 4.12 -25.65 32.53
CA LEU A 821 3.92 -25.64 31.06
C LEU A 821 5.26 -25.70 30.33
N ALA A 822 5.47 -26.76 29.57
CA ALA A 822 6.58 -26.89 28.62
C ALA A 822 6.14 -26.42 27.22
N LEU A 823 7.02 -25.69 26.52
CA LEU A 823 6.78 -25.21 25.15
C LEU A 823 7.73 -25.90 24.18
N LEU A 824 7.19 -26.58 23.18
CA LEU A 824 7.94 -27.19 22.09
C LEU A 824 7.60 -26.49 20.77
N GLY A 825 8.63 -26.05 20.07
CA GLY A 825 8.48 -25.33 18.83
C GLY A 825 9.67 -25.51 17.91
N THR A 826 9.59 -24.98 16.71
CA THR A 826 10.61 -25.08 15.67
C THR A 826 11.56 -23.87 15.71
N ASP A 827 12.29 -23.72 16.81
CA ASP A 827 13.23 -22.61 16.99
C ASP A 827 14.42 -22.67 16.02
N GLY A 828 15.01 -21.54 15.71
CA GLY A 828 16.13 -21.41 14.78
C GLY A 828 15.68 -21.15 13.34
N VAL A 829 16.37 -21.77 12.37
CA VAL A 829 16.14 -21.57 10.93
C VAL A 829 15.67 -22.88 10.27
N GLY A 830 14.89 -22.76 9.19
CA GLY A 830 14.45 -23.90 8.39
C GLY A 830 15.59 -24.76 7.85
N ARG A 831 15.33 -26.04 7.66
CA ARG A 831 16.29 -27.07 7.18
C ARG A 831 15.66 -27.94 6.11
N SER A 832 16.43 -28.35 5.12
CA SER A 832 16.00 -29.33 4.11
C SER A 832 16.22 -30.75 4.62
N ALA A 833 15.11 -31.45 4.92
CA ALA A 833 15.11 -32.86 5.32
C ALA A 833 13.69 -33.44 5.17
N GLU A 834 13.47 -34.73 5.46
CA GLU A 834 12.14 -35.28 5.55
C GLU A 834 11.39 -34.78 6.80
N ARG A 835 10.05 -34.78 6.77
CA ARG A 835 9.20 -34.24 7.85
C ARG A 835 9.52 -34.87 9.21
N SER A 836 9.68 -36.19 9.25
CA SER A 836 10.04 -36.95 10.47
C SER A 836 11.40 -36.53 11.02
N GLU A 837 12.40 -36.33 10.14
CA GLU A 837 13.72 -35.84 10.53
C GLU A 837 13.70 -34.42 11.02
N LEU A 838 12.91 -33.53 10.36
CA LEU A 838 12.72 -32.15 10.79
C LEU A 838 12.06 -32.08 12.18
N ARG A 839 10.99 -32.85 12.43
CA ARG A 839 10.33 -32.91 13.74
C ARG A 839 11.26 -33.43 14.83
N ARG A 840 12.06 -34.43 14.51
CA ARG A 840 13.09 -34.93 15.41
C ARG A 840 14.18 -33.89 15.69
N PHE A 841 14.63 -33.19 14.64
CA PHE A 841 15.63 -32.13 14.74
C PHE A 841 15.18 -30.97 15.60
N PHE A 842 13.93 -30.50 15.41
CA PHE A 842 13.36 -29.39 16.17
C PHE A 842 12.78 -29.80 17.53
N GLY A 843 12.73 -31.10 17.85
CA GLY A 843 12.19 -31.59 19.12
C GLY A 843 10.67 -31.44 19.25
N THR A 844 9.94 -31.54 18.13
CA THR A 844 8.47 -31.44 18.08
C THR A 844 7.79 -32.76 17.73
N ASP A 845 8.54 -33.88 17.69
CA ASP A 845 7.99 -35.20 17.48
C ASP A 845 7.34 -35.78 18.78
N LYS A 846 6.62 -36.90 18.66
CA LYS A 846 5.91 -37.53 19.76
C LYS A 846 6.79 -37.89 20.95
N GLU A 847 8.03 -38.34 20.71
CA GLU A 847 8.95 -38.73 21.76
C GLU A 847 9.39 -37.53 22.59
N HIS A 848 9.65 -36.38 21.97
CA HIS A 848 9.98 -35.15 22.68
C HIS A 848 8.77 -34.59 23.46
N VAL A 849 7.56 -34.64 22.87
CA VAL A 849 6.31 -34.23 23.54
C VAL A 849 6.07 -35.09 24.78
N ALA A 850 6.17 -36.43 24.63
CA ALA A 850 5.99 -37.36 25.76
C ALA A 850 7.09 -37.17 26.85
N LEU A 851 8.36 -37.00 26.44
CA LEU A 851 9.46 -36.78 27.36
C LEU A 851 9.29 -35.48 28.15
N ALA A 852 8.85 -34.39 27.49
CA ALA A 852 8.56 -33.13 28.15
C ALA A 852 7.49 -33.28 29.23
N ALA A 853 6.40 -34.01 28.93
CA ALA A 853 5.35 -34.30 29.92
C ALA A 853 5.89 -35.08 31.12
N LEU A 854 6.65 -36.17 30.90
CA LEU A 854 7.28 -36.95 31.97
C LEU A 854 8.25 -36.11 32.81
N SER A 855 9.03 -35.29 32.17
CA SER A 855 9.98 -34.38 32.85
C SER A 855 9.28 -33.36 33.71
N MET A 856 8.20 -32.74 33.21
CA MET A 856 7.40 -31.77 33.98
C MET A 856 6.71 -32.39 35.19
N LEU A 857 6.34 -33.67 35.10
CA LEU A 857 5.80 -34.45 36.22
C LEU A 857 6.88 -34.92 37.23
N GLY A 858 8.16 -34.84 36.88
CA GLY A 858 9.23 -35.47 37.66
C GLY A 858 9.10 -37.00 37.68
N HIS A 859 8.57 -37.58 36.61
CA HIS A 859 8.26 -39.02 36.52
C HIS A 859 9.54 -39.87 36.60
N SER A 860 9.51 -40.96 37.36
CA SER A 860 10.67 -41.84 37.64
C SER A 860 11.26 -42.52 36.40
N GLU A 861 10.51 -42.66 35.32
CA GLU A 861 10.96 -43.28 34.06
C GLU A 861 11.51 -42.29 33.03
N THR A 862 11.62 -40.99 33.35
CA THR A 862 12.03 -39.95 32.42
C THR A 862 13.39 -40.28 31.74
N ASP A 863 14.42 -40.64 32.50
CA ASP A 863 15.75 -40.94 31.97
C ASP A 863 15.73 -42.25 31.14
N THR A 864 14.99 -43.25 31.58
CA THR A 864 14.84 -44.50 30.88
C THR A 864 14.11 -44.32 29.55
N ALA A 865 13.06 -43.50 29.53
CA ALA A 865 12.29 -43.20 28.32
C ALA A 865 13.17 -42.40 27.33
N ARG A 866 13.93 -41.40 27.80
CA ARG A 866 14.87 -40.65 26.98
C ARG A 866 15.87 -41.56 26.27
N ALA A 867 16.49 -42.48 27.02
CA ALA A 867 17.44 -43.41 26.46
C ALA A 867 16.77 -44.39 25.47
N ALA A 868 15.61 -44.93 25.80
CA ALA A 868 14.85 -45.86 24.98
C ALA A 868 14.38 -45.24 23.65
N TRP A 869 14.04 -43.96 23.65
CA TRP A 869 13.59 -43.20 22.47
C TRP A 869 14.76 -42.58 21.70
N GLY A 870 16.01 -42.78 22.14
CA GLY A 870 17.20 -42.27 21.45
C GLY A 870 17.32 -40.77 21.40
N LEU A 871 16.84 -40.06 22.45
CA LEU A 871 16.88 -38.59 22.53
C LEU A 871 18.20 -38.14 23.16
N ASP A 872 19.02 -37.42 22.39
CA ASP A 872 20.30 -36.89 22.85
C ASP A 872 20.11 -35.51 23.50
N PRO A 873 20.40 -35.37 24.82
CA PRO A 873 20.28 -34.06 25.50
C PRO A 873 21.29 -33.03 25.00
N ASN A 874 22.30 -33.44 24.23
CA ASN A 874 23.30 -32.55 23.66
C ASN A 874 23.05 -32.26 22.17
N SER A 875 21.91 -32.63 21.64
CA SER A 875 21.55 -32.39 20.24
C SER A 875 21.66 -30.88 19.91
N PRO A 876 22.33 -30.53 18.78
CA PRO A 876 22.61 -29.14 18.44
C PRO A 876 21.44 -28.39 17.78
N TYR A 877 20.20 -28.86 17.91
CA TYR A 877 19.04 -28.34 17.17
C TYR A 877 18.77 -26.83 17.39
N LEU A 878 19.24 -26.24 18.49
CA LEU A 878 19.10 -24.79 18.79
C LEU A 878 20.25 -23.95 18.22
N ARG A 879 21.15 -24.51 17.44
CA ARG A 879 22.32 -23.79 16.88
C ARG A 879 22.19 -23.47 15.40
#